data_766872c1b9ef9d2fba816b00c369cb84
#
_entry.id   766872c1b9ef9d2fba816b00c369cb84
#
_cell.length_a   1.000
_cell.length_b   1.000
_cell.length_c   1.000
_cell.angle_alpha   90.00
_cell.angle_beta   90.00
_cell.angle_gamma   90.00
#
_symmetry.space_group_name_H-M   'P 1'
#
loop_
_entity.id
_entity.type
_entity.pdbx_description
1 polymer ?
#
loop_
_entity_poly.entity_id
_entity_poly.type
_entity_poly.pdbx_seq_one_letter_code
_entity_poly.pdbx_strand_id
1 'polypeptide(L)'
;MLPPLNKKFSFIIKTAFFTTALLAVLLYLFTPKPDITQPNAYSTAFYDSSGKLLRLNLAADDRYRLWTPIDKIPLSVQQATLLYEDQDFYEHTGVDFIALINAFYTSYIKRSHRVGASTITMQVARLHFGMNTHVIFGKVEQILRALQIERHYSKNQILEAYFNLAPYGSNIEGVGAASLIYFKKPAIDLNLPESLLLSLIPQNPTKRNPIKKSAKLVLLETRKKLFTRWLEKYPEDKHWLAAMQLPIKVYASSDLPFEAPHFINNLQSEYPHLKPGEYKTSIDLNLQNLLQRHAKNYINRRQRDGLSNTSAILLNYKTMEVVAELGSVDFFNNDISGQVNGVRAKRSPGSTLKPFIYALAIDEGLIHPLTLVKDAPKRFGGYTPENYDQQFLGPISATESLVLSRNVPAVNLMYRLQKVGLYDLLVAADVKKLQPKEFYGLALALGGSEVTMLELVKLYAMLANLGVYKDEVILKKDAAVINQNNPNSPNNPNKHIKQLISPEAAYLTLQMLSKNSAVDEISFQKERRQSYPVYWKTGTSFAFRDAWSVGIVGPYVLATWVGNFSGEGHPSFIGRQAAAPLFFEIIRSLDSYGLIKGNIKPGGLNITEVDICSTTGDLPNVHCPKTEKGLFIPGKSPIKVSDVHREIYIDKASGLRACQYDEFTTTKAVYEFWPSDLVRLFKQAGIVKRQPPPYLDSCLINNTSTQGSAPTITSPSNLISYTIRASKLKQESLPFSATTDTDSRILYWFVDNSFVGKVERDTPFFWHPQVGEFDVRVVDNLGRSASVSMRVKLVQ
;
A
#
# COMPACT_ATOMS: atom_id res chain seq x y z
N MET A 1 -72.07 -41.77 -46.30
CA MET A 1 -71.64 -40.78 -47.34
C MET A 1 -71.81 -39.39 -46.73
N LEU A 2 -70.73 -38.71 -46.45
CA LEU A 2 -70.79 -37.31 -46.05
C LEU A 2 -71.01 -36.43 -47.23
N PRO A 3 -71.91 -35.41 -47.20
CA PRO A 3 -72.26 -34.60 -48.37
C PRO A 3 -71.01 -33.78 -48.80
N PRO A 4 -70.82 -33.47 -50.07
CA PRO A 4 -69.64 -32.73 -50.57
C PRO A 4 -69.65 -31.31 -49.99
N LEU A 5 -68.57 -30.91 -49.34
CA LEU A 5 -68.36 -29.56 -48.82
C LEU A 5 -68.52 -28.54 -49.95
N ASN A 6 -69.44 -27.58 -49.72
CA ASN A 6 -69.79 -26.51 -50.68
C ASN A 6 -68.51 -25.77 -51.11
N LYS A 7 -68.28 -25.62 -52.43
CA LYS A 7 -67.03 -24.98 -52.96
C LYS A 7 -66.71 -23.60 -52.39
N LYS A 8 -67.77 -22.84 -52.00
CA LYS A 8 -67.56 -21.53 -51.30
C LYS A 8 -67.02 -21.72 -49.90
N PHE A 9 -67.41 -22.77 -49.15
CA PHE A 9 -66.89 -23.03 -47.79
C PHE A 9 -65.46 -23.52 -47.83
N SER A 10 -65.09 -24.33 -48.86
CA SER A 10 -63.67 -24.72 -49.09
C SER A 10 -62.78 -23.55 -49.46
N PHE A 11 -63.34 -22.57 -50.26
CA PHE A 11 -62.63 -21.35 -50.63
C PHE A 11 -62.37 -20.45 -49.38
N ILE A 12 -63.37 -20.24 -48.52
CA ILE A 12 -63.28 -19.44 -47.32
C ILE A 12 -62.22 -20.05 -46.33
N ILE A 13 -62.23 -21.37 -46.15
CA ILE A 13 -61.27 -22.08 -45.31
C ILE A 13 -59.84 -21.92 -45.88
N LYS A 14 -59.64 -22.07 -47.19
CA LYS A 14 -58.34 -21.89 -47.84
C LYS A 14 -57.84 -20.45 -47.74
N THR A 15 -58.69 -19.45 -47.92
CA THR A 15 -58.35 -18.04 -47.82
C THR A 15 -58.04 -17.67 -46.36
N ALA A 16 -58.84 -18.12 -45.39
CA ALA A 16 -58.57 -17.93 -43.98
C ALA A 16 -57.25 -18.60 -43.53
N PHE A 17 -56.98 -19.81 -44.05
CA PHE A 17 -55.71 -20.48 -43.80
C PHE A 17 -54.51 -19.70 -44.38
N PHE A 18 -54.65 -19.21 -45.63
CA PHE A 18 -53.62 -18.43 -46.31
C PHE A 18 -53.37 -17.07 -45.60
N THR A 19 -54.43 -16.36 -45.17
CA THR A 19 -54.29 -15.08 -44.46
C THR A 19 -53.72 -15.29 -43.09
N THR A 20 -54.12 -16.33 -42.33
CA THR A 20 -53.52 -16.67 -41.04
C THR A 20 -52.05 -17.09 -41.19
N ALA A 21 -51.72 -17.88 -42.19
CA ALA A 21 -50.34 -18.27 -42.49
C ALA A 21 -49.46 -17.07 -42.87
N LEU A 22 -49.97 -16.15 -43.71
CA LEU A 22 -49.31 -14.93 -44.11
C LEU A 22 -49.07 -14.00 -42.88
N LEU A 23 -50.11 -13.86 -42.02
CA LEU A 23 -50.00 -13.06 -40.77
C LEU A 23 -48.98 -13.68 -39.84
N ALA A 24 -48.94 -15.01 -39.72
CA ALA A 24 -47.95 -15.71 -38.89
C ALA A 24 -46.52 -15.53 -39.43
N VAL A 25 -46.35 -15.58 -40.76
CA VAL A 25 -45.05 -15.29 -41.41
C VAL A 25 -44.63 -13.84 -41.19
N LEU A 26 -45.56 -12.88 -41.35
CA LEU A 26 -45.27 -11.47 -41.10
C LEU A 26 -44.90 -11.23 -39.62
N LEU A 27 -45.68 -11.78 -38.69
CA LEU A 27 -45.36 -11.71 -37.24
C LEU A 27 -43.99 -12.31 -36.95
N TYR A 28 -43.64 -13.44 -37.55
CA TYR A 28 -42.29 -14.04 -37.41
C TYR A 28 -41.22 -13.13 -38.01
N LEU A 29 -41.43 -12.52 -39.16
CA LEU A 29 -40.50 -11.64 -39.84
C LEU A 29 -40.22 -10.34 -39.04
N PHE A 30 -41.18 -9.87 -38.26
CA PHE A 30 -41.03 -8.65 -37.44
C PHE A 30 -40.73 -8.93 -35.97
N THR A 31 -40.42 -10.18 -35.58
CA THR A 31 -39.98 -10.45 -34.22
C THR A 31 -38.68 -9.71 -33.90
N PRO A 32 -38.59 -9.02 -32.73
CA PRO A 32 -37.35 -8.33 -32.33
C PRO A 32 -36.21 -9.32 -32.06
N LYS A 33 -34.98 -8.84 -32.21
CA LYS A 33 -33.77 -9.62 -31.88
C LYS A 33 -33.74 -9.86 -30.38
N PRO A 34 -33.78 -11.11 -29.86
CA PRO A 34 -33.60 -11.39 -28.44
C PRO A 34 -32.11 -11.23 -28.09
N ASP A 35 -31.78 -10.71 -26.93
CA ASP A 35 -30.39 -10.64 -26.49
C ASP A 35 -29.97 -11.93 -25.77
N ILE A 36 -29.50 -12.92 -26.51
CA ILE A 36 -29.06 -14.22 -25.95
C ILE A 36 -27.67 -14.17 -25.37
N THR A 37 -26.95 -13.02 -25.47
CA THR A 37 -25.56 -12.85 -25.04
C THR A 37 -25.44 -12.23 -23.66
N GLN A 38 -26.55 -11.76 -23.09
CA GLN A 38 -26.57 -11.13 -21.76
C GLN A 38 -27.51 -11.90 -20.82
N PRO A 39 -27.02 -12.87 -20.04
CA PRO A 39 -27.76 -13.36 -18.89
C PRO A 39 -27.96 -12.26 -17.86
N ASN A 40 -29.00 -12.36 -17.04
CA ASN A 40 -29.39 -11.34 -16.07
C ASN A 40 -28.35 -11.03 -15.01
N ALA A 41 -27.39 -11.92 -14.78
CA ALA A 41 -26.31 -11.73 -13.80
C ALA A 41 -25.06 -12.57 -14.15
N TYR A 42 -23.87 -11.98 -13.95
CA TYR A 42 -22.58 -12.64 -14.07
C TYR A 42 -21.85 -12.70 -12.75
N SER A 43 -20.96 -13.67 -12.61
CA SER A 43 -19.96 -13.74 -11.57
C SER A 43 -18.82 -12.75 -11.81
N THR A 44 -18.11 -12.40 -10.72
CA THR A 44 -16.86 -11.66 -10.80
C THR A 44 -15.73 -12.58 -10.39
N ALA A 45 -14.74 -12.73 -11.26
CA ALA A 45 -13.54 -13.50 -11.01
C ALA A 45 -12.33 -12.57 -10.87
N PHE A 46 -11.54 -12.77 -9.84
CA PHE A 46 -10.29 -12.06 -9.60
C PHE A 46 -9.12 -13.01 -9.77
N TYR A 47 -8.17 -12.60 -10.58
CA TYR A 47 -6.96 -13.34 -10.88
C TYR A 47 -5.73 -12.60 -10.36
N ASP A 48 -4.69 -13.34 -10.04
CA ASP A 48 -3.38 -12.78 -9.74
C ASP A 48 -2.70 -12.21 -10.99
N SER A 49 -1.53 -11.64 -10.81
CA SER A 49 -0.73 -11.06 -11.90
C SER A 49 -0.25 -12.10 -12.93
N SER A 50 -0.28 -13.39 -12.61
CA SER A 50 0.09 -14.49 -13.51
C SER A 50 -1.12 -15.16 -14.18
N GLY A 51 -2.36 -14.83 -13.75
CA GLY A 51 -3.59 -15.41 -14.26
C GLY A 51 -4.12 -16.58 -13.41
N LYS A 52 -3.60 -16.81 -12.20
CA LYS A 52 -4.16 -17.78 -11.25
C LYS A 52 -5.39 -17.19 -10.56
N LEU A 53 -6.45 -17.98 -10.43
CA LEU A 53 -7.67 -17.55 -9.76
C LEU A 53 -7.40 -17.27 -8.27
N LEU A 54 -7.76 -16.07 -7.81
CA LEU A 54 -7.74 -15.67 -6.40
C LEU A 54 -9.10 -15.87 -5.75
N ARG A 55 -10.17 -15.51 -6.47
CA ARG A 55 -11.55 -15.63 -6.01
C ARG A 55 -12.52 -15.65 -7.17
N LEU A 56 -13.58 -16.45 -7.04
CA LEU A 56 -14.75 -16.43 -7.89
C LEU A 56 -15.96 -16.11 -7.02
N ASN A 57 -16.60 -14.97 -7.24
CA ASN A 57 -17.82 -14.59 -6.51
C ASN A 57 -19.07 -15.15 -7.20
N LEU A 58 -20.12 -15.36 -6.42
CA LEU A 58 -21.44 -15.64 -6.97
C LEU A 58 -21.97 -14.45 -7.76
N ALA A 59 -22.78 -14.71 -8.77
CA ALA A 59 -23.62 -13.72 -9.41
C ALA A 59 -24.75 -13.29 -8.46
N ALA A 60 -25.47 -12.22 -8.79
CA ALA A 60 -26.56 -11.69 -7.94
C ALA A 60 -27.74 -12.65 -7.73
N ASP A 61 -27.82 -13.71 -8.52
CA ASP A 61 -28.83 -14.78 -8.42
C ASP A 61 -28.27 -16.08 -7.80
N ASP A 62 -27.21 -15.98 -7.01
CA ASP A 62 -26.54 -17.07 -6.31
C ASP A 62 -25.98 -18.18 -7.21
N ARG A 63 -25.64 -17.87 -8.47
CA ARG A 63 -25.03 -18.79 -9.42
C ARG A 63 -23.61 -18.42 -9.73
N TYR A 64 -22.80 -19.43 -10.07
CA TYR A 64 -21.50 -19.24 -10.70
C TYR A 64 -21.69 -19.21 -12.20
N ARG A 65 -21.39 -18.07 -12.84
CA ARG A 65 -21.57 -17.85 -14.27
C ARG A 65 -20.50 -16.91 -14.82
N LEU A 66 -19.62 -17.42 -15.68
CA LEU A 66 -18.60 -16.64 -16.38
C LEU A 66 -18.82 -16.79 -17.87
N TRP A 67 -18.95 -15.67 -18.59
CA TRP A 67 -19.06 -15.71 -20.03
C TRP A 67 -17.73 -16.09 -20.65
N THR A 68 -17.74 -17.14 -21.49
CA THR A 68 -16.56 -17.65 -22.19
C THR A 68 -16.81 -17.54 -23.68
N PRO A 69 -16.08 -16.68 -24.42
CA PRO A 69 -16.16 -16.60 -25.88
C PRO A 69 -15.86 -17.95 -26.55
N ILE A 70 -16.45 -18.18 -27.70
CA ILE A 70 -16.37 -19.48 -28.39
C ILE A 70 -14.93 -19.87 -28.78
N ASP A 71 -14.08 -18.88 -29.06
CA ASP A 71 -12.65 -19.06 -29.38
C ASP A 71 -11.83 -19.51 -28.16
N LYS A 72 -12.34 -19.29 -26.94
CA LYS A 72 -11.74 -19.76 -25.69
C LYS A 72 -12.33 -21.08 -25.20
N ILE A 73 -13.24 -21.69 -25.94
CA ILE A 73 -13.78 -23.03 -25.68
C ILE A 73 -13.10 -24.01 -26.62
N PRO A 74 -12.39 -25.04 -26.12
CA PRO A 74 -11.64 -25.95 -26.98
C PRO A 74 -12.58 -26.68 -27.98
N LEU A 75 -12.05 -26.95 -29.15
CA LEU A 75 -12.80 -27.68 -30.21
C LEU A 75 -13.30 -29.06 -29.73
N SER A 76 -12.56 -29.71 -28.84
CA SER A 76 -12.96 -30.97 -28.22
C SER A 76 -14.27 -30.86 -27.42
N VAL A 77 -14.47 -29.76 -26.69
CA VAL A 77 -15.76 -29.51 -25.98
C VAL A 77 -16.88 -29.25 -26.97
N GLN A 78 -16.60 -28.39 -27.97
CA GLN A 78 -17.57 -28.01 -28.99
C GLN A 78 -18.05 -29.26 -29.76
N GLN A 79 -17.13 -30.02 -30.30
CA GLN A 79 -17.41 -31.22 -31.10
C GLN A 79 -18.04 -32.34 -30.28
N ALA A 80 -17.60 -32.56 -29.02
CA ALA A 80 -18.18 -33.55 -28.13
C ALA A 80 -19.62 -33.22 -27.80
N THR A 81 -19.91 -31.94 -27.58
CA THR A 81 -21.28 -31.46 -27.31
C THR A 81 -22.17 -31.64 -28.53
N LEU A 82 -21.71 -31.26 -29.71
CA LEU A 82 -22.46 -31.47 -30.96
C LEU A 82 -22.73 -32.95 -31.21
N LEU A 83 -21.69 -33.79 -31.08
CA LEU A 83 -21.82 -35.26 -31.25
C LEU A 83 -22.82 -35.88 -30.27
N TYR A 84 -22.97 -35.27 -29.08
CA TYR A 84 -23.83 -35.82 -28.03
C TYR A 84 -25.26 -35.26 -28.05
N GLU A 85 -25.43 -33.96 -28.26
CA GLU A 85 -26.71 -33.24 -28.15
C GLU A 85 -27.37 -32.96 -29.48
N ASP A 86 -26.59 -32.69 -30.57
CA ASP A 86 -27.15 -32.21 -31.85
C ASP A 86 -26.13 -32.38 -32.99
N GLN A 87 -26.13 -33.56 -33.62
CA GLN A 87 -25.11 -33.90 -34.62
C GLN A 87 -25.23 -33.06 -35.90
N ASP A 88 -26.47 -32.71 -36.28
CA ASP A 88 -26.81 -32.00 -37.51
C ASP A 88 -27.00 -30.48 -37.24
N PHE A 89 -26.45 -29.97 -36.18
CA PHE A 89 -26.59 -28.58 -35.69
C PHE A 89 -26.38 -27.55 -36.80
N TYR A 90 -25.37 -27.74 -37.63
CA TYR A 90 -25.07 -26.80 -38.70
C TYR A 90 -25.96 -26.95 -39.94
N GLU A 91 -26.73 -28.01 -40.07
CA GLU A 91 -27.54 -28.35 -41.24
C GLU A 91 -29.01 -27.87 -41.13
N HIS A 92 -29.58 -27.87 -39.93
CA HIS A 92 -30.95 -27.43 -39.69
C HIS A 92 -31.05 -25.94 -39.28
N THR A 93 -32.27 -25.36 -39.45
CA THR A 93 -32.59 -23.95 -39.13
C THR A 93 -33.20 -23.79 -37.73
N GLY A 94 -32.54 -24.35 -36.71
CA GLY A 94 -32.91 -24.22 -35.27
C GLY A 94 -33.83 -25.33 -34.78
N VAL A 95 -34.51 -26.04 -35.64
CA VAL A 95 -35.38 -27.18 -35.35
C VAL A 95 -35.12 -28.29 -36.36
N ASP A 96 -34.74 -29.47 -35.89
CA ASP A 96 -34.66 -30.65 -36.72
C ASP A 96 -36.04 -31.29 -36.83
N PHE A 97 -36.76 -30.96 -37.90
CA PHE A 97 -38.11 -31.46 -38.14
C PHE A 97 -38.12 -32.97 -38.40
N ILE A 98 -37.07 -33.56 -38.98
CA ILE A 98 -36.99 -34.99 -39.28
C ILE A 98 -36.83 -35.75 -37.94
N ALA A 99 -35.90 -35.30 -37.07
CA ALA A 99 -35.76 -35.87 -35.75
C ALA A 99 -37.04 -35.71 -34.90
N LEU A 100 -37.71 -34.56 -35.03
CA LEU A 100 -38.99 -34.32 -34.32
C LEU A 100 -40.08 -35.31 -34.73
N ILE A 101 -40.27 -35.54 -36.02
CA ILE A 101 -41.24 -36.51 -36.57
C ILE A 101 -40.88 -37.94 -36.12
N ASN A 102 -39.60 -38.30 -36.20
CA ASN A 102 -39.09 -39.59 -35.79
C ASN A 102 -39.29 -39.83 -34.28
N ALA A 103 -39.02 -38.81 -33.44
CA ALA A 103 -39.27 -38.88 -32.02
C ALA A 103 -40.73 -39.02 -31.66
N PHE A 104 -41.62 -38.29 -32.36
CA PHE A 104 -43.11 -38.45 -32.24
C PHE A 104 -43.55 -39.85 -32.59
N TYR A 105 -43.11 -40.35 -33.73
CA TYR A 105 -43.44 -41.69 -34.20
C TYR A 105 -43.00 -42.79 -33.23
N THR A 106 -41.74 -42.70 -32.77
CA THR A 106 -41.11 -43.65 -31.83
C THR A 106 -41.76 -43.62 -30.45
N SER A 107 -42.03 -42.42 -29.92
CA SER A 107 -42.56 -42.23 -28.55
C SER A 107 -44.09 -42.51 -28.44
N TYR A 108 -44.88 -42.10 -29.46
CA TYR A 108 -46.32 -42.15 -29.36
C TYR A 108 -47.00 -43.31 -30.20
N ILE A 109 -46.33 -43.65 -31.32
CA ILE A 109 -46.88 -44.71 -32.20
C ILE A 109 -46.32 -46.09 -31.87
N LYS A 110 -44.98 -46.17 -31.82
CA LYS A 110 -44.28 -47.42 -31.43
C LYS A 110 -44.33 -47.70 -29.90
N ARG A 111 -44.72 -46.70 -29.10
CA ARG A 111 -44.69 -46.76 -27.61
C ARG A 111 -43.41 -47.34 -27.02
N SER A 112 -42.28 -47.09 -27.70
CA SER A 112 -40.93 -47.44 -27.31
C SER A 112 -40.41 -46.39 -26.31
N HIS A 113 -39.10 -46.40 -25.99
CA HIS A 113 -38.47 -45.39 -25.14
C HIS A 113 -38.59 -43.98 -25.74
N ARG A 114 -38.72 -42.96 -24.87
CA ARG A 114 -38.73 -41.55 -25.30
C ARG A 114 -37.41 -41.18 -25.94
N VAL A 115 -37.46 -40.78 -27.22
CA VAL A 115 -36.30 -40.21 -27.95
C VAL A 115 -36.34 -38.69 -27.85
N GLY A 116 -35.27 -38.06 -27.47
CA GLY A 116 -35.13 -36.60 -27.44
C GLY A 116 -34.91 -36.05 -28.84
N ALA A 117 -35.71 -35.04 -29.27
CA ALA A 117 -35.53 -34.32 -30.54
C ALA A 117 -35.39 -32.80 -30.29
N SER A 118 -34.71 -32.42 -29.22
CA SER A 118 -34.47 -31.00 -28.93
C SER A 118 -33.08 -30.60 -29.37
N THR A 119 -33.00 -29.67 -30.30
CA THR A 119 -31.75 -29.11 -30.83
C THR A 119 -31.07 -28.20 -29.82
N ILE A 120 -29.77 -27.86 -30.02
CA ILE A 120 -29.03 -26.87 -29.23
C ILE A 120 -29.76 -25.53 -29.24
N THR A 121 -30.24 -25.04 -30.38
CA THR A 121 -31.00 -23.78 -30.48
C THR A 121 -32.31 -23.82 -29.67
N MET A 122 -33.03 -24.93 -29.66
CA MET A 122 -34.18 -25.12 -28.78
C MET A 122 -33.79 -25.10 -27.30
N GLN A 123 -32.62 -25.65 -26.94
CA GLN A 123 -32.12 -25.60 -25.56
C GLN A 123 -31.75 -24.18 -25.16
N VAL A 124 -31.08 -23.40 -26.03
CA VAL A 124 -30.79 -21.97 -25.79
C VAL A 124 -32.10 -21.20 -25.57
N ALA A 125 -33.11 -21.41 -26.42
CA ALA A 125 -34.42 -20.79 -26.24
C ALA A 125 -35.02 -21.09 -24.88
N ARG A 126 -35.03 -22.35 -24.48
CA ARG A 126 -35.56 -22.78 -23.18
C ARG A 126 -34.80 -22.13 -22.01
N LEU A 127 -33.45 -22.11 -22.05
CA LEU A 127 -32.63 -21.60 -20.99
C LEU A 127 -32.70 -20.07 -20.88
N HIS A 128 -32.68 -19.39 -22.02
CA HIS A 128 -32.71 -17.93 -22.06
C HIS A 128 -34.04 -17.34 -21.60
N PHE A 129 -35.19 -17.94 -22.10
CA PHE A 129 -36.52 -17.45 -21.76
C PHE A 129 -37.14 -18.12 -20.53
N GLY A 130 -36.43 -19.03 -19.84
CA GLY A 130 -36.93 -19.69 -18.62
C GLY A 130 -38.17 -20.56 -18.83
N MET A 131 -38.29 -21.22 -19.98
CA MET A 131 -39.55 -21.87 -20.45
C MET A 131 -39.81 -23.21 -19.79
N ASN A 132 -41.07 -23.47 -19.44
CA ASN A 132 -41.50 -24.78 -19.01
C ASN A 132 -41.91 -25.63 -20.23
N THR A 133 -41.02 -26.47 -20.71
CA THR A 133 -41.22 -27.33 -21.89
C THR A 133 -41.82 -28.70 -21.58
N HIS A 134 -42.35 -28.92 -20.39
CA HIS A 134 -43.07 -30.14 -20.02
C HIS A 134 -44.54 -30.15 -20.53
N VAL A 135 -45.06 -28.98 -20.88
CA VAL A 135 -46.41 -28.77 -21.44
C VAL A 135 -46.29 -28.52 -22.95
N ILE A 136 -47.33 -28.93 -23.71
CA ILE A 136 -47.36 -28.82 -25.18
C ILE A 136 -47.16 -27.35 -25.63
N PHE A 137 -47.90 -26.42 -25.01
CA PHE A 137 -47.76 -24.99 -25.30
C PHE A 137 -46.32 -24.48 -25.16
N GLY A 138 -45.64 -24.84 -24.07
CA GLY A 138 -44.24 -24.50 -23.87
C GLY A 138 -43.30 -25.13 -24.90
N LYS A 139 -43.64 -26.30 -25.44
CA LYS A 139 -42.86 -26.93 -26.51
C LYS A 139 -43.06 -26.22 -27.85
N VAL A 140 -44.28 -25.77 -28.16
CA VAL A 140 -44.54 -24.95 -29.36
C VAL A 140 -43.84 -23.60 -29.26
N GLU A 141 -43.93 -22.92 -28.12
CA GLU A 141 -43.23 -21.68 -27.89
C GLU A 141 -41.72 -21.87 -28.05
N GLN A 142 -41.13 -22.94 -27.52
CA GLN A 142 -39.72 -23.26 -27.67
C GLN A 142 -39.29 -23.37 -29.13
N ILE A 143 -40.11 -23.99 -29.98
CA ILE A 143 -39.88 -24.10 -31.43
C ILE A 143 -39.87 -22.68 -32.05
N LEU A 144 -40.89 -21.88 -31.78
CA LEU A 144 -40.99 -20.52 -32.34
C LEU A 144 -39.80 -19.64 -31.89
N ARG A 145 -39.41 -19.72 -30.61
CA ARG A 145 -38.25 -18.99 -30.10
C ARG A 145 -36.92 -19.48 -30.70
N ALA A 146 -36.78 -20.79 -30.91
CA ALA A 146 -35.62 -21.34 -31.60
C ALA A 146 -35.49 -20.79 -33.03
N LEU A 147 -36.58 -20.77 -33.80
CA LEU A 147 -36.61 -20.18 -35.15
C LEU A 147 -36.31 -18.66 -35.10
N GLN A 148 -36.82 -17.94 -34.10
CA GLN A 148 -36.50 -16.51 -33.87
C GLN A 148 -35.00 -16.29 -33.63
N ILE A 149 -34.35 -17.13 -32.80
CA ILE A 149 -32.91 -17.05 -32.51
C ILE A 149 -32.09 -17.31 -33.79
N GLU A 150 -32.37 -18.38 -34.50
CA GLU A 150 -31.65 -18.73 -35.74
C GLU A 150 -31.72 -17.62 -36.82
N ARG A 151 -32.82 -16.88 -36.84
CA ARG A 151 -32.95 -15.76 -37.76
C ARG A 151 -31.96 -14.60 -37.46
N HIS A 152 -31.63 -14.39 -36.19
CA HIS A 152 -30.89 -13.21 -35.75
C HIS A 152 -29.43 -13.49 -35.40
N TYR A 153 -29.03 -14.74 -35.23
CA TYR A 153 -27.73 -15.15 -34.77
C TYR A 153 -27.09 -16.23 -35.63
N SER A 154 -25.78 -16.16 -35.79
CA SER A 154 -25.04 -17.22 -36.45
C SER A 154 -24.97 -18.48 -35.59
N LYS A 155 -24.73 -19.63 -36.18
CA LYS A 155 -24.53 -20.92 -35.50
C LYS A 155 -23.49 -20.83 -34.38
N ASN A 156 -22.37 -20.16 -34.64
CA ASN A 156 -21.31 -20.00 -33.64
C ASN A 156 -21.79 -19.13 -32.46
N GLN A 157 -22.55 -18.08 -32.70
CA GLN A 157 -23.14 -17.26 -31.63
C GLN A 157 -24.15 -18.02 -30.78
N ILE A 158 -24.98 -18.89 -31.42
CA ILE A 158 -25.93 -19.76 -30.73
C ILE A 158 -25.18 -20.81 -29.89
N LEU A 159 -24.11 -21.40 -30.44
CA LEU A 159 -23.30 -22.38 -29.74
C LEU A 159 -22.56 -21.74 -28.56
N GLU A 160 -22.06 -20.51 -28.72
CA GLU A 160 -21.50 -19.73 -27.63
C GLU A 160 -22.52 -19.49 -26.53
N ALA A 161 -23.72 -19.04 -26.88
CA ALA A 161 -24.80 -18.84 -25.91
C ALA A 161 -25.17 -20.14 -25.19
N TYR A 162 -25.22 -21.28 -25.91
CA TYR A 162 -25.47 -22.58 -25.31
C TYR A 162 -24.42 -22.89 -24.22
N PHE A 163 -23.14 -22.81 -24.54
CA PHE A 163 -22.05 -23.10 -23.59
C PHE A 163 -22.07 -22.19 -22.36
N ASN A 164 -22.58 -20.99 -22.51
CA ASN A 164 -22.63 -20.02 -21.40
C ASN A 164 -23.91 -20.08 -20.56
N LEU A 165 -25.01 -20.65 -21.11
CA LEU A 165 -26.30 -20.78 -20.43
C LEU A 165 -26.57 -22.21 -19.92
N ALA A 166 -25.83 -23.20 -20.42
CA ALA A 166 -26.04 -24.59 -20.04
C ALA A 166 -25.76 -24.83 -18.55
N PRO A 167 -26.62 -25.58 -17.84
CA PRO A 167 -26.43 -25.93 -16.45
C PRO A 167 -25.47 -27.11 -16.31
N TYR A 168 -24.47 -26.96 -15.43
CA TYR A 168 -23.46 -27.99 -15.17
C TYR A 168 -23.61 -28.67 -13.79
N GLY A 169 -24.72 -28.46 -13.12
CA GLY A 169 -25.05 -29.08 -11.83
C GLY A 169 -24.87 -28.10 -10.67
N SER A 170 -25.60 -28.36 -9.57
CA SER A 170 -25.70 -27.41 -8.45
C SER A 170 -26.12 -26.03 -8.95
N ASN A 171 -25.41 -24.99 -8.55
CA ASN A 171 -25.61 -23.60 -8.98
C ASN A 171 -24.56 -23.15 -10.02
N ILE A 172 -24.03 -24.07 -10.84
CA ILE A 172 -23.00 -23.79 -11.85
C ILE A 172 -23.66 -23.72 -13.22
N GLU A 173 -23.51 -22.58 -13.89
CA GLU A 173 -23.94 -22.33 -15.26
C GLU A 173 -22.78 -21.84 -16.12
N GLY A 174 -22.72 -22.33 -17.33
CA GLY A 174 -21.65 -22.02 -18.28
C GLY A 174 -20.42 -22.88 -18.13
N VAL A 175 -19.81 -23.18 -19.28
CA VAL A 175 -18.61 -24.03 -19.40
C VAL A 175 -17.41 -23.43 -18.71
N GLY A 176 -17.25 -22.09 -18.74
CA GLY A 176 -16.15 -21.40 -18.09
C GLY A 176 -16.16 -21.56 -16.57
N ALA A 177 -17.33 -21.32 -15.95
CA ALA A 177 -17.50 -21.53 -14.51
C ALA A 177 -17.33 -23.01 -14.15
N ALA A 178 -17.88 -23.92 -14.96
CA ALA A 178 -17.76 -25.35 -14.74
C ALA A 178 -16.30 -25.83 -14.81
N SER A 179 -15.53 -25.35 -15.78
CA SER A 179 -14.11 -25.67 -15.91
C SER A 179 -13.29 -25.18 -14.71
N LEU A 180 -13.48 -23.93 -14.29
CA LEU A 180 -12.79 -23.37 -13.13
C LEU A 180 -13.14 -24.11 -11.85
N ILE A 181 -14.40 -24.48 -11.65
CA ILE A 181 -14.83 -25.16 -10.43
C ILE A 181 -14.42 -26.63 -10.43
N TYR A 182 -14.74 -27.38 -11.49
CA TYR A 182 -14.50 -28.81 -11.52
C TYR A 182 -13.06 -29.22 -11.77
N PHE A 183 -12.27 -28.39 -12.51
CA PHE A 183 -10.90 -28.76 -12.91
C PHE A 183 -9.84 -27.73 -12.49
N LYS A 184 -10.22 -26.60 -11.88
CA LYS A 184 -9.32 -25.52 -11.42
C LYS A 184 -8.49 -24.90 -12.55
N LYS A 185 -9.03 -24.85 -13.77
CA LYS A 185 -8.35 -24.28 -14.95
C LYS A 185 -9.35 -23.62 -15.92
N PRO A 186 -8.88 -22.69 -16.76
CA PRO A 186 -9.72 -22.10 -17.82
C PRO A 186 -10.23 -23.16 -18.79
N ALA A 187 -11.36 -22.89 -19.46
CA ALA A 187 -11.97 -23.85 -20.39
C ALA A 187 -11.04 -24.23 -21.55
N ILE A 188 -10.23 -23.30 -22.04
CA ILE A 188 -9.28 -23.55 -23.14
C ILE A 188 -8.25 -24.65 -22.84
N ASP A 189 -7.93 -24.88 -21.56
CA ASP A 189 -6.95 -25.87 -21.10
C ASP A 189 -7.55 -27.25 -20.83
N LEU A 190 -8.84 -27.48 -21.14
CA LEU A 190 -9.48 -28.78 -20.96
C LEU A 190 -8.92 -29.80 -21.92
N ASN A 191 -8.56 -30.97 -21.40
CA ASN A 191 -8.17 -32.12 -22.21
C ASN A 191 -9.40 -32.90 -22.72
N LEU A 192 -9.22 -33.84 -23.63
CA LEU A 192 -10.32 -34.60 -24.23
C LEU A 192 -11.16 -35.36 -23.21
N PRO A 193 -10.63 -36.10 -22.22
CA PRO A 193 -11.43 -36.73 -21.17
C PRO A 193 -12.32 -35.76 -20.38
N GLU A 194 -11.82 -34.59 -20.06
CA GLU A 194 -12.59 -33.55 -19.35
C GLU A 194 -13.65 -32.91 -20.24
N SER A 195 -13.31 -32.67 -21.51
CA SER A 195 -14.22 -32.15 -22.53
C SER A 195 -15.41 -33.07 -22.73
N LEU A 196 -15.17 -34.35 -22.89
CA LEU A 196 -16.26 -35.35 -23.00
C LEU A 196 -17.09 -35.40 -21.71
N LEU A 197 -16.49 -35.30 -20.53
CA LEU A 197 -17.22 -35.28 -19.29
C LEU A 197 -18.15 -34.06 -19.18
N LEU A 198 -17.68 -32.87 -19.50
CA LEU A 198 -18.50 -31.66 -19.46
C LEU A 198 -19.69 -31.74 -20.46
N SER A 199 -19.45 -32.24 -21.66
CA SER A 199 -20.51 -32.39 -22.69
C SER A 199 -21.68 -33.29 -22.28
N LEU A 200 -21.49 -34.15 -21.28
CA LEU A 200 -22.54 -35.05 -20.79
C LEU A 200 -23.45 -34.44 -19.73
N ILE A 201 -22.96 -33.42 -19.00
CA ILE A 201 -23.65 -32.92 -17.80
C ILE A 201 -24.93 -32.17 -18.12
N PRO A 202 -25.00 -31.24 -19.12
CA PRO A 202 -26.17 -30.40 -19.38
C PRO A 202 -27.46 -31.13 -19.65
N GLN A 203 -27.40 -32.35 -20.21
CA GLN A 203 -28.57 -33.17 -20.47
C GLN A 203 -29.36 -33.54 -19.20
N ASN A 204 -28.66 -33.78 -18.09
CA ASN A 204 -29.30 -34.07 -16.80
C ASN A 204 -28.39 -33.62 -15.62
N PRO A 205 -28.32 -32.31 -15.38
CA PRO A 205 -27.33 -31.74 -14.45
C PRO A 205 -27.51 -32.19 -13.01
N THR A 206 -28.71 -32.60 -12.61
CA THR A 206 -28.99 -33.07 -11.26
C THR A 206 -28.50 -34.49 -11.04
N LYS A 207 -28.75 -35.41 -12.02
CA LYS A 207 -28.30 -36.82 -11.92
C LYS A 207 -26.88 -37.01 -12.34
N ARG A 208 -26.36 -36.15 -13.22
CA ARG A 208 -24.99 -36.18 -13.74
C ARG A 208 -24.04 -35.14 -13.06
N ASN A 209 -24.38 -34.71 -11.88
CA ASN A 209 -23.49 -33.83 -11.13
C ASN A 209 -22.21 -34.60 -10.71
N PRO A 210 -21.02 -34.23 -11.21
CA PRO A 210 -19.79 -35.06 -11.07
C PRO A 210 -19.29 -35.12 -9.64
N ILE A 211 -19.73 -34.23 -8.75
CA ILE A 211 -19.41 -34.24 -7.33
C ILE A 211 -20.13 -35.38 -6.60
N LYS A 212 -21.35 -35.74 -7.05
CA LYS A 212 -22.14 -36.77 -6.40
C LYS A 212 -21.55 -38.16 -6.60
N LYS A 213 -21.34 -38.91 -5.53
CA LYS A 213 -20.85 -40.31 -5.58
C LYS A 213 -21.70 -41.19 -6.50
N SER A 214 -23.04 -41.03 -6.48
CA SER A 214 -24.00 -41.79 -7.31
C SER A 214 -23.85 -41.51 -8.81
N ALA A 215 -23.33 -40.34 -9.20
CA ALA A 215 -23.17 -39.97 -10.60
C ALA A 215 -21.88 -40.52 -11.23
N LYS A 216 -20.86 -40.84 -10.43
CA LYS A 216 -19.51 -41.17 -10.92
C LYS A 216 -19.48 -42.36 -11.89
N LEU A 217 -20.16 -43.45 -11.55
CA LEU A 217 -20.22 -44.65 -12.40
C LEU A 217 -21.02 -44.38 -13.67
N VAL A 218 -22.16 -43.70 -13.55
CA VAL A 218 -23.00 -43.37 -14.70
C VAL A 218 -22.26 -42.45 -15.68
N LEU A 219 -21.54 -41.47 -15.17
CA LEU A 219 -20.73 -40.57 -15.99
C LEU A 219 -19.55 -41.32 -16.64
N LEU A 220 -18.86 -42.20 -15.93
CA LEU A 220 -17.80 -42.99 -16.50
C LEU A 220 -18.28 -43.84 -17.68
N GLU A 221 -19.37 -44.59 -17.50
CA GLU A 221 -19.92 -45.43 -18.55
C GLU A 221 -20.51 -44.61 -19.73
N THR A 222 -21.17 -43.51 -19.46
CA THR A 222 -21.69 -42.64 -20.51
C THR A 222 -20.54 -41.99 -21.30
N ARG A 223 -19.46 -41.57 -20.62
CA ARG A 223 -18.26 -41.03 -21.25
C ARG A 223 -17.58 -42.05 -22.17
N LYS A 224 -17.45 -43.31 -21.73
CA LYS A 224 -16.94 -44.41 -22.58
C LYS A 224 -17.77 -44.57 -23.85
N LYS A 225 -19.10 -44.56 -23.72
CA LYS A 225 -19.99 -44.66 -24.88
C LYS A 225 -19.84 -43.46 -25.82
N LEU A 226 -19.75 -42.24 -25.30
CA LEU A 226 -19.51 -41.07 -26.11
C LEU A 226 -18.13 -41.17 -26.79
N PHE A 227 -17.12 -41.65 -26.10
CA PHE A 227 -15.78 -41.80 -26.66
C PHE A 227 -15.73 -42.85 -27.78
N THR A 228 -16.50 -43.92 -27.70
CA THR A 228 -16.64 -44.89 -28.80
C THR A 228 -17.17 -44.20 -30.05
N ARG A 229 -18.24 -43.41 -29.94
CA ARG A 229 -18.79 -42.58 -31.05
C ARG A 229 -17.78 -41.53 -31.51
N TRP A 230 -16.98 -40.96 -30.59
CA TRP A 230 -15.93 -40.03 -30.91
C TRP A 230 -14.86 -40.65 -31.82
N LEU A 231 -14.41 -41.87 -31.50
CA LEU A 231 -13.42 -42.57 -32.29
C LEU A 231 -13.87 -42.96 -33.70
N GLU A 232 -15.19 -43.10 -33.94
CA GLU A 232 -15.71 -43.28 -35.31
C GLU A 232 -15.44 -42.06 -36.21
N LYS A 233 -15.38 -40.85 -35.59
CA LYS A 233 -15.17 -39.58 -36.29
C LYS A 233 -13.71 -39.11 -36.22
N TYR A 234 -13.03 -39.40 -35.11
CA TYR A 234 -11.67 -38.97 -34.79
C TYR A 234 -10.80 -40.16 -34.33
N PRO A 235 -10.41 -41.07 -35.24
CA PRO A 235 -9.69 -42.31 -34.90
C PRO A 235 -8.27 -42.06 -34.40
N GLU A 236 -7.67 -40.90 -34.65
CA GLU A 236 -6.36 -40.46 -34.16
C GLU A 236 -6.33 -40.32 -32.64
N ASP A 237 -7.45 -40.08 -31.99
CA ASP A 237 -7.54 -39.91 -30.53
C ASP A 237 -7.55 -41.24 -29.74
N LYS A 238 -7.31 -42.36 -30.42
CA LYS A 238 -7.24 -43.71 -29.82
C LYS A 238 -6.24 -43.78 -28.64
N HIS A 239 -5.24 -42.98 -28.61
CA HIS A 239 -4.27 -42.87 -27.52
C HIS A 239 -4.90 -42.47 -26.16
N TRP A 240 -6.11 -41.86 -26.15
CA TRP A 240 -6.84 -41.55 -24.92
C TRP A 240 -7.58 -42.76 -24.30
N LEU A 241 -7.58 -43.96 -24.92
CA LEU A 241 -8.31 -45.10 -24.45
C LEU A 241 -8.03 -45.42 -22.97
N ALA A 242 -6.78 -45.41 -22.58
CA ALA A 242 -6.37 -45.71 -21.20
C ALA A 242 -6.93 -44.69 -20.22
N ALA A 243 -6.85 -43.39 -20.56
CA ALA A 243 -7.37 -42.32 -19.72
C ALA A 243 -8.90 -42.33 -19.59
N MET A 244 -9.61 -42.81 -20.61
CA MET A 244 -11.08 -42.97 -20.58
C MET A 244 -11.55 -44.11 -19.66
N GLN A 245 -10.69 -45.00 -19.26
CA GLN A 245 -11.03 -46.07 -18.30
C GLN A 245 -10.99 -45.55 -16.85
N LEU A 246 -10.29 -44.45 -16.61
CA LEU A 246 -10.06 -43.92 -15.27
C LEU A 246 -11.12 -42.83 -14.90
N PRO A 247 -11.52 -42.75 -13.61
CA PRO A 247 -12.33 -41.64 -13.13
C PRO A 247 -11.55 -40.33 -13.18
N ILE A 248 -12.19 -39.25 -13.57
CA ILE A 248 -11.59 -37.92 -13.53
C ILE A 248 -11.71 -37.34 -12.11
N LYS A 249 -10.64 -36.74 -11.64
CA LYS A 249 -10.66 -35.98 -10.39
C LYS A 249 -11.42 -34.68 -10.62
N VAL A 250 -12.48 -34.47 -9.87
CA VAL A 250 -13.29 -33.23 -9.90
C VAL A 250 -13.30 -32.59 -8.52
N TYR A 251 -13.41 -31.26 -8.50
CA TYR A 251 -13.46 -30.44 -7.31
C TYR A 251 -14.87 -29.86 -7.12
N ALA A 252 -15.18 -29.43 -5.90
CA ALA A 252 -16.43 -28.75 -5.58
C ALA A 252 -16.26 -27.24 -5.53
N SER A 253 -17.37 -26.49 -5.50
CA SER A 253 -17.34 -25.05 -5.28
C SER A 253 -16.74 -24.65 -3.92
N SER A 254 -16.79 -25.55 -2.93
CA SER A 254 -16.10 -25.38 -1.64
C SER A 254 -14.58 -25.41 -1.76
N ASP A 255 -14.04 -25.96 -2.85
CA ASP A 255 -12.60 -26.04 -3.12
C ASP A 255 -12.08 -24.84 -3.93
N LEU A 256 -12.94 -23.87 -4.22
CA LEU A 256 -12.53 -22.62 -4.87
C LEU A 256 -11.52 -21.87 -3.99
N PRO A 257 -10.53 -21.23 -4.60
CA PRO A 257 -9.57 -20.44 -3.85
C PRO A 257 -10.24 -19.23 -3.17
N PHE A 258 -9.76 -18.92 -1.98
CA PHE A 258 -10.12 -17.74 -1.20
C PHE A 258 -8.83 -17.03 -0.78
N GLU A 259 -8.09 -16.56 -1.80
CA GLU A 259 -6.77 -15.98 -1.64
C GLU A 259 -6.85 -14.45 -1.47
N ALA A 260 -5.86 -13.87 -0.81
CA ALA A 260 -5.76 -12.44 -0.54
C ALA A 260 -7.09 -11.78 -0.09
N PRO A 261 -7.77 -12.33 0.94
CA PRO A 261 -9.14 -11.95 1.26
C PRO A 261 -9.30 -10.47 1.59
N HIS A 262 -8.37 -9.86 2.33
CA HIS A 262 -8.43 -8.45 2.68
C HIS A 262 -8.31 -7.55 1.45
N PHE A 263 -7.38 -7.88 0.54
CA PHE A 263 -7.18 -7.14 -0.70
C PHE A 263 -8.43 -7.18 -1.59
N ILE A 264 -8.99 -8.38 -1.82
CA ILE A 264 -10.18 -8.52 -2.66
C ILE A 264 -11.40 -7.85 -2.04
N ASN A 265 -11.64 -8.02 -0.74
CA ASN A 265 -12.76 -7.36 -0.05
C ASN A 265 -12.63 -5.82 -0.11
N ASN A 266 -11.41 -5.31 0.07
CA ASN A 266 -11.16 -3.87 -0.04
C ASN A 266 -11.40 -3.36 -1.47
N LEU A 267 -10.88 -4.08 -2.48
CA LEU A 267 -11.09 -3.74 -3.88
C LEU A 267 -12.59 -3.64 -4.21
N GLN A 268 -13.39 -4.60 -3.76
CA GLN A 268 -14.84 -4.57 -3.96
C GLN A 268 -15.52 -3.42 -3.22
N SER A 269 -15.07 -3.08 -2.03
CA SER A 269 -15.60 -1.96 -1.25
C SER A 269 -15.25 -0.60 -1.85
N GLU A 270 -14.05 -0.44 -2.39
CA GLU A 270 -13.60 0.79 -3.04
C GLU A 270 -14.26 1.00 -4.42
N TYR A 271 -14.58 -0.10 -5.11
CA TYR A 271 -15.19 -0.07 -6.44
C TYR A 271 -16.53 -0.84 -6.47
N PRO A 272 -17.57 -0.37 -5.74
CA PRO A 272 -18.86 -1.07 -5.66
C PRO A 272 -19.60 -1.14 -7.00
N HIS A 273 -19.25 -0.29 -7.95
CA HIS A 273 -19.83 -0.27 -9.31
C HIS A 273 -19.02 -1.06 -10.34
N LEU A 274 -18.05 -1.87 -9.85
CA LEU A 274 -17.31 -2.75 -10.74
C LEU A 274 -18.26 -3.72 -11.42
N LYS A 275 -18.30 -3.69 -12.77
CA LYS A 275 -19.17 -4.59 -13.52
C LYS A 275 -18.75 -6.04 -13.30
N PRO A 276 -19.69 -7.01 -13.26
CA PRO A 276 -19.34 -8.42 -13.29
C PRO A 276 -18.40 -8.77 -14.45
N GLY A 277 -17.44 -9.66 -14.22
CA GLY A 277 -16.45 -10.02 -15.22
C GLY A 277 -15.15 -10.55 -14.65
N GLU A 278 -14.14 -10.64 -15.48
CA GLU A 278 -12.80 -11.13 -15.10
C GLU A 278 -11.83 -9.96 -14.89
N TYR A 279 -11.15 -9.95 -13.74
CA TYR A 279 -10.23 -8.88 -13.36
C TYR A 279 -8.88 -9.45 -12.98
N LYS A 280 -7.84 -8.98 -13.67
CA LYS A 280 -6.46 -9.28 -13.35
C LYS A 280 -5.94 -8.25 -12.36
N THR A 281 -5.59 -8.70 -11.15
CA THR A 281 -5.07 -7.83 -10.09
C THR A 281 -3.55 -7.69 -10.17
N SER A 282 -3.00 -6.79 -9.35
CA SER A 282 -1.56 -6.61 -9.18
C SER A 282 -0.93 -7.67 -8.26
N ILE A 283 -1.72 -8.43 -7.51
CA ILE A 283 -1.22 -9.45 -6.56
C ILE A 283 -0.42 -10.52 -7.30
N ASP A 284 0.75 -10.85 -6.76
CA ASP A 284 1.50 -12.06 -7.07
C ASP A 284 1.22 -13.09 -5.98
N LEU A 285 0.57 -14.19 -6.33
CA LEU A 285 0.14 -15.20 -5.35
C LEU A 285 1.33 -15.86 -4.64
N ASN A 286 2.51 -15.94 -5.27
CA ASN A 286 3.68 -16.51 -4.61
C ASN A 286 4.21 -15.56 -3.52
N LEU A 287 4.23 -14.24 -3.79
CA LEU A 287 4.60 -13.22 -2.82
C LEU A 287 3.55 -13.08 -1.71
N GLN A 288 2.28 -13.19 -2.07
CA GLN A 288 1.17 -13.23 -1.10
C GLN A 288 1.34 -14.39 -0.11
N ASN A 289 1.58 -15.59 -0.62
CA ASN A 289 1.80 -16.79 0.18
C ASN A 289 3.08 -16.70 1.01
N LEU A 290 4.12 -16.03 0.51
CA LEU A 290 5.35 -15.77 1.25
C LEU A 290 5.07 -14.90 2.47
N LEU A 291 4.39 -13.76 2.30
CA LEU A 291 4.02 -12.89 3.40
C LEU A 291 3.18 -13.62 4.45
N GLN A 292 2.15 -14.33 4.00
CA GLN A 292 1.23 -15.06 4.88
C GLN A 292 1.95 -16.13 5.70
N ARG A 293 2.83 -16.91 5.07
CA ARG A 293 3.62 -17.94 5.74
C ARG A 293 4.56 -17.36 6.79
N HIS A 294 5.30 -16.27 6.45
CA HIS A 294 6.20 -15.61 7.41
C HIS A 294 5.43 -15.01 8.58
N ALA A 295 4.35 -14.30 8.31
CA ALA A 295 3.50 -13.71 9.34
C ALA A 295 2.96 -14.76 10.31
N LYS A 296 2.40 -15.85 9.78
CA LYS A 296 1.85 -16.96 10.60
C LYS A 296 2.94 -17.62 11.45
N ASN A 297 4.08 -17.95 10.85
CA ASN A 297 5.19 -18.56 11.57
C ASN A 297 5.76 -17.62 12.63
N TYR A 298 5.86 -16.33 12.32
CA TYR A 298 6.38 -15.31 13.24
C TYR A 298 5.48 -15.17 14.47
N ILE A 299 4.18 -14.96 14.28
CA ILE A 299 3.22 -14.83 15.38
C ILE A 299 3.17 -16.10 16.22
N ASN A 300 3.13 -17.28 15.60
CA ASN A 300 3.14 -18.56 16.33
C ASN A 300 4.37 -18.71 17.27
N ARG A 301 5.54 -18.23 16.84
CA ARG A 301 6.76 -18.27 17.68
C ARG A 301 6.73 -17.25 18.81
N ARG A 302 6.05 -16.11 18.59
CA ARG A 302 6.08 -14.95 19.49
C ARG A 302 4.78 -14.77 20.27
N GLN A 303 3.86 -15.72 20.18
CA GLN A 303 2.56 -15.65 20.89
C GLN A 303 2.74 -15.55 22.42
N ARG A 304 3.77 -16.21 22.96
CA ARG A 304 4.11 -16.12 24.39
C ARG A 304 4.59 -14.73 24.84
N ASP A 305 5.06 -13.92 23.91
CA ASP A 305 5.49 -12.54 24.17
C ASP A 305 4.33 -11.54 24.02
N GLY A 306 3.09 -12.03 23.96
CA GLY A 306 1.89 -11.21 23.82
C GLY A 306 1.59 -10.73 22.39
N LEU A 307 2.33 -11.23 21.37
CA LEU A 307 2.09 -10.89 19.99
C LEU A 307 0.96 -11.76 19.42
N SER A 308 -0.17 -11.17 19.07
CA SER A 308 -1.34 -11.91 18.57
C SER A 308 -1.61 -11.68 17.08
N ASN A 309 -1.21 -10.53 16.54
CA ASN A 309 -1.51 -10.19 15.16
C ASN A 309 -0.41 -9.38 14.46
N THR A 310 -0.43 -9.43 13.14
CA THR A 310 0.47 -8.65 12.28
C THR A 310 -0.19 -8.37 10.94
N SER A 311 0.20 -7.26 10.34
CA SER A 311 -0.16 -6.89 8.98
C SER A 311 1.11 -6.60 8.19
N ALA A 312 1.07 -6.83 6.87
CA ALA A 312 2.18 -6.54 5.99
C ALA A 312 1.70 -6.16 4.60
N ILE A 313 2.44 -5.29 3.93
CA ILE A 313 2.22 -4.95 2.52
C ILE A 313 3.55 -4.88 1.79
N LEU A 314 3.56 -5.38 0.57
CA LEU A 314 4.68 -5.30 -0.35
C LEU A 314 4.23 -4.55 -1.61
N LEU A 315 4.87 -3.42 -1.90
CA LEU A 315 4.58 -2.56 -3.03
C LEU A 315 5.83 -2.44 -3.91
N ASN A 316 5.70 -2.63 -5.21
CA ASN A 316 6.76 -2.31 -6.17
C ASN A 316 6.74 -0.81 -6.48
N TYR A 317 7.72 -0.05 -5.98
CA TYR A 317 7.71 1.42 -6.12
C TYR A 317 7.91 1.91 -7.56
N LYS A 318 8.47 1.07 -8.45
CA LYS A 318 8.67 1.44 -9.86
C LYS A 318 7.35 1.42 -10.63
N THR A 319 6.55 0.37 -10.44
CA THR A 319 5.24 0.19 -11.10
C THR A 319 4.08 0.68 -10.23
N MET A 320 4.31 0.95 -8.95
CA MET A 320 3.31 1.23 -7.91
C MET A 320 2.31 0.09 -7.69
N GLU A 321 2.58 -1.11 -8.16
CA GLU A 321 1.73 -2.29 -7.95
C GLU A 321 1.82 -2.79 -6.51
N VAL A 322 0.67 -2.99 -5.87
CA VAL A 322 0.58 -3.74 -4.62
C VAL A 322 0.69 -5.23 -4.97
N VAL A 323 1.87 -5.81 -4.76
CA VAL A 323 2.16 -7.19 -5.16
C VAL A 323 1.77 -8.22 -4.10
N ALA A 324 1.65 -7.81 -2.84
CA ALA A 324 1.09 -8.63 -1.76
C ALA A 324 0.53 -7.75 -0.63
N GLU A 325 -0.61 -8.15 -0.06
CA GLU A 325 -1.30 -7.46 1.04
C GLU A 325 -1.84 -8.46 2.06
N LEU A 326 -1.36 -8.37 3.29
CA LEU A 326 -1.80 -9.17 4.43
C LEU A 326 -2.42 -8.26 5.49
N GLY A 327 -3.73 -8.25 5.62
CA GLY A 327 -4.44 -7.41 6.59
C GLY A 327 -4.39 -7.96 8.02
N SER A 328 -4.35 -9.27 8.20
CA SER A 328 -4.18 -9.96 9.48
C SER A 328 -3.49 -11.31 9.27
N VAL A 329 -2.98 -11.91 10.33
CA VAL A 329 -2.30 -13.23 10.27
C VAL A 329 -3.26 -14.37 9.91
N ASP A 330 -4.54 -14.27 10.29
CA ASP A 330 -5.57 -15.26 9.99
C ASP A 330 -6.94 -14.57 9.84
N PHE A 331 -7.43 -14.54 8.60
CA PHE A 331 -8.70 -13.88 8.25
C PHE A 331 -9.92 -14.48 8.96
N PHE A 332 -9.92 -15.78 9.20
CA PHE A 332 -11.06 -16.49 9.78
C PHE A 332 -11.03 -16.56 11.32
N ASN A 333 -9.96 -16.09 11.93
CA ASN A 333 -9.83 -16.11 13.39
C ASN A 333 -10.51 -14.87 14.01
N ASN A 334 -11.67 -15.11 14.64
CA ASN A 334 -12.44 -14.05 15.30
C ASN A 334 -11.78 -13.54 16.60
N ASP A 335 -10.98 -14.35 17.28
CA ASP A 335 -10.34 -13.97 18.55
C ASP A 335 -9.35 -12.82 18.38
N ILE A 336 -8.74 -12.73 17.20
CA ILE A 336 -7.83 -11.65 16.84
C ILE A 336 -8.48 -10.60 15.92
N SER A 337 -9.82 -10.64 15.77
CA SER A 337 -10.53 -9.78 14.80
C SER A 337 -9.97 -9.91 13.38
N GLY A 338 -9.74 -11.15 12.93
CA GLY A 338 -8.99 -11.48 11.70
C GLY A 338 -9.51 -10.85 10.42
N GLN A 339 -10.80 -10.45 10.35
CA GLN A 339 -11.39 -9.78 9.20
C GLN A 339 -11.04 -8.29 9.11
N VAL A 340 -10.48 -7.69 10.17
CA VAL A 340 -10.00 -6.31 10.13
C VAL A 340 -8.79 -6.21 9.21
N ASN A 341 -8.84 -5.31 8.24
CA ASN A 341 -7.72 -5.06 7.35
C ASN A 341 -6.75 -4.05 8.00
N GLY A 342 -5.70 -4.54 8.64
CA GLY A 342 -4.68 -3.70 9.28
C GLY A 342 -3.87 -2.85 8.29
N VAL A 343 -3.85 -3.19 7.00
CA VAL A 343 -3.22 -2.36 5.96
C VAL A 343 -4.00 -1.07 5.70
N ARG A 344 -5.33 -1.11 5.88
CA ARG A 344 -6.25 0.02 5.64
C ARG A 344 -6.70 0.71 6.93
N ALA A 345 -6.45 0.11 8.08
CA ALA A 345 -6.76 0.70 9.38
C ALA A 345 -5.86 1.93 9.65
N LYS A 346 -6.46 3.01 10.12
CA LYS A 346 -5.74 4.21 10.59
C LYS A 346 -5.08 3.92 11.94
N ARG A 347 -3.77 4.13 12.03
CA ARG A 347 -2.99 3.91 13.24
C ARG A 347 -1.87 4.93 13.37
N SER A 348 -1.42 5.17 14.58
CA SER A 348 -0.25 6.02 14.83
C SER A 348 1.02 5.38 14.23
N PRO A 349 1.69 6.04 13.29
CA PRO A 349 2.90 5.54 12.66
C PRO A 349 4.14 5.70 13.55
N GLY A 350 4.03 6.38 14.67
CA GLY A 350 5.16 6.71 15.51
C GLY A 350 6.29 7.41 14.73
N SER A 351 7.51 6.98 14.97
CA SER A 351 8.71 7.55 14.35
C SER A 351 8.91 7.22 12.87
N THR A 352 8.01 6.48 12.21
CA THR A 352 8.17 6.17 10.77
C THR A 352 7.99 7.40 9.88
N LEU A 353 7.42 8.48 10.38
CA LEU A 353 7.29 9.76 9.66
C LEU A 353 8.55 10.64 9.75
N LYS A 354 9.50 10.37 10.62
CA LYS A 354 10.71 11.20 10.78
C LYS A 354 11.52 11.36 9.49
N PRO A 355 11.71 10.34 8.62
CA PRO A 355 12.45 10.53 7.37
C PRO A 355 11.95 11.70 6.53
N PHE A 356 10.64 11.97 6.54
CA PHE A 356 10.04 13.07 5.77
C PHE A 356 10.35 14.43 6.39
N ILE A 357 10.47 14.53 7.72
CA ILE A 357 10.93 15.77 8.40
C ILE A 357 12.35 16.09 7.98
N TYR A 358 13.25 15.07 7.99
CA TYR A 358 14.63 15.24 7.58
C TYR A 358 14.75 15.58 6.10
N ALA A 359 13.96 14.93 5.24
CA ALA A 359 13.90 15.24 3.82
C ALA A 359 13.48 16.69 3.56
N LEU A 360 12.44 17.17 4.23
CA LEU A 360 11.98 18.55 4.14
C LEU A 360 13.03 19.53 4.67
N ALA A 361 13.71 19.18 5.77
CA ALA A 361 14.78 20.01 6.34
C ALA A 361 16.00 20.10 5.42
N ILE A 362 16.33 19.04 4.71
CA ILE A 362 17.37 19.03 3.66
C ILE A 362 16.88 19.89 2.48
N ASP A 363 15.64 19.76 2.10
CA ASP A 363 15.05 20.47 0.96
C ASP A 363 14.97 21.98 1.19
N GLU A 364 14.72 22.41 2.43
CA GLU A 364 14.78 23.81 2.83
C GLU A 364 16.22 24.33 3.08
N GLY A 365 17.24 23.48 3.03
CA GLY A 365 18.63 23.86 3.29
C GLY A 365 18.95 24.07 4.77
N LEU A 366 18.16 23.52 5.67
CA LEU A 366 18.38 23.64 7.13
C LEU A 366 19.49 22.71 7.62
N ILE A 367 19.69 21.58 6.95
CA ILE A 367 20.66 20.53 7.29
C ILE A 367 21.20 19.86 6.02
N HIS A 368 22.32 19.17 6.19
CA HIS A 368 22.84 18.10 5.34
C HIS A 368 23.11 16.84 6.22
N PRO A 369 23.43 15.66 5.67
CA PRO A 369 23.53 14.42 6.45
C PRO A 369 24.48 14.47 7.67
N LEU A 370 25.57 15.25 7.59
CA LEU A 370 26.54 15.39 8.66
C LEU A 370 26.33 16.61 9.56
N THR A 371 25.34 17.47 9.28
CA THR A 371 25.03 18.61 10.16
C THR A 371 24.76 18.13 11.58
N LEU A 372 25.42 18.73 12.57
CA LEU A 372 25.15 18.44 13.96
C LEU A 372 23.80 19.01 14.40
N VAL A 373 22.96 18.16 14.88
CA VAL A 373 21.69 18.50 15.54
C VAL A 373 21.81 18.29 17.04
N LYS A 374 21.17 19.16 17.83
CA LYS A 374 21.22 19.09 19.28
C LYS A 374 20.20 18.12 19.83
N ASP A 375 20.65 17.01 20.41
CA ASP A 375 19.84 16.11 21.22
C ASP A 375 20.01 16.50 22.71
N ALA A 376 19.24 17.50 23.12
CA ALA A 376 19.31 18.12 24.44
C ALA A 376 17.90 18.47 24.90
N PRO A 377 17.62 18.55 26.21
CA PRO A 377 16.36 19.00 26.72
C PRO A 377 15.96 20.36 26.12
N LYS A 378 14.80 20.42 25.50
CA LYS A 378 14.28 21.65 24.87
C LYS A 378 12.79 21.75 25.05
N ARG A 379 12.34 22.94 25.46
CA ARG A 379 10.93 23.25 25.58
C ARG A 379 10.46 24.07 24.37
N PHE A 380 9.30 23.73 23.82
CA PHE A 380 8.64 24.41 22.72
C PHE A 380 7.29 24.95 23.20
N GLY A 381 7.27 26.13 23.81
CA GLY A 381 6.08 26.63 24.49
C GLY A 381 5.64 25.70 25.62
N GLY A 382 4.45 25.15 25.54
CA GLY A 382 3.90 24.17 26.50
C GLY A 382 4.32 22.71 26.28
N TYR A 383 5.07 22.40 25.18
CA TYR A 383 5.45 21.05 24.79
C TYR A 383 6.93 20.78 25.07
N THR A 384 7.20 19.72 25.82
CA THR A 384 8.57 19.29 26.16
C THR A 384 8.74 17.84 25.70
N PRO A 385 9.28 17.60 24.48
CA PRO A 385 9.51 16.25 23.98
C PRO A 385 10.64 15.57 24.73
N GLU A 386 10.46 14.29 25.05
CA GLU A 386 11.47 13.43 25.61
C GLU A 386 11.90 12.37 24.61
N ASN A 387 13.13 11.88 24.70
CA ASN A 387 13.58 10.72 23.97
C ASN A 387 13.03 9.44 24.62
N TYR A 388 12.92 8.38 23.81
CA TYR A 388 12.37 7.10 24.27
C TYR A 388 13.12 6.53 25.51
N ASP A 389 14.46 6.67 25.52
CA ASP A 389 15.35 6.20 26.58
C ASP A 389 15.53 7.22 27.72
N GLN A 390 14.82 8.34 27.66
CA GLN A 390 14.92 9.48 28.58
C GLN A 390 16.35 10.07 28.70
N GLN A 391 17.23 9.72 27.76
CA GLN A 391 18.61 10.20 27.72
C GLN A 391 18.81 11.20 26.57
N PHE A 392 19.87 11.97 26.64
CA PHE A 392 20.26 12.94 25.63
C PHE A 392 21.73 12.71 25.25
N LEU A 393 21.96 12.65 23.93
CA LEU A 393 23.29 12.35 23.39
C LEU A 393 24.14 13.60 23.10
N GLY A 394 23.56 14.80 23.27
CA GLY A 394 24.25 16.05 22.94
C GLY A 394 24.28 16.32 21.43
N PRO A 395 25.39 16.83 20.89
CA PRO A 395 25.52 17.06 19.46
C PRO A 395 25.80 15.73 18.75
N ILE A 396 24.92 15.40 17.84
CA ILE A 396 25.02 14.20 16.97
C ILE A 396 24.73 14.59 15.52
N SER A 397 25.23 13.82 14.55
CA SER A 397 24.92 14.10 13.16
C SER A 397 23.42 13.90 12.86
N ALA A 398 22.89 14.60 11.85
CA ALA A 398 21.53 14.42 11.39
C ALA A 398 21.27 12.96 11.01
N THR A 399 22.26 12.29 10.41
CA THR A 399 22.19 10.86 10.06
C THR A 399 22.01 10.00 11.31
N GLU A 400 22.87 10.14 12.32
CA GLU A 400 22.77 9.38 13.57
C GLU A 400 21.46 9.65 14.30
N SER A 401 21.03 10.91 14.32
CA SER A 401 19.76 11.31 14.93
C SER A 401 18.56 10.63 14.27
N LEU A 402 18.54 10.52 12.94
CA LEU A 402 17.48 9.83 12.21
C LEU A 402 17.53 8.32 12.46
N VAL A 403 18.73 7.71 12.38
CA VAL A 403 18.95 6.27 12.57
C VAL A 403 18.59 5.84 13.98
N LEU A 404 19.07 6.58 15.00
CA LEU A 404 18.76 6.35 16.40
C LEU A 404 17.34 6.80 16.79
N SER A 405 16.63 7.42 15.85
CA SER A 405 15.24 7.84 16.06
C SER A 405 15.05 8.87 17.20
N ARG A 406 16.01 9.79 17.39
CA ARG A 406 15.92 10.79 18.46
C ARG A 406 14.69 11.69 18.27
N ASN A 407 14.00 11.98 19.35
CA ASN A 407 12.75 12.74 19.32
C ASN A 407 13.00 14.25 19.27
N VAL A 408 13.85 14.74 20.17
CA VAL A 408 14.07 16.19 20.32
C VAL A 408 14.64 16.83 19.07
N PRO A 409 15.64 16.27 18.38
CA PRO A 409 16.11 16.80 17.11
C PRO A 409 15.04 16.84 16.02
N ALA A 410 14.23 15.77 15.91
CA ALA A 410 13.17 15.70 14.91
C ALA A 410 12.08 16.76 15.13
N VAL A 411 11.65 16.94 16.38
CA VAL A 411 10.71 18.01 16.77
C VAL A 411 11.30 19.38 16.51
N ASN A 412 12.60 19.58 16.80
CA ASN A 412 13.29 20.85 16.56
C ASN A 412 13.42 21.16 15.05
N LEU A 413 13.70 20.15 14.22
CA LEU A 413 13.71 20.32 12.77
C LEU A 413 12.30 20.69 12.26
N MET A 414 11.26 19.98 12.67
CA MET A 414 9.90 20.27 12.29
C MET A 414 9.46 21.68 12.73
N TYR A 415 9.88 22.14 13.93
CA TYR A 415 9.62 23.51 14.41
C TYR A 415 10.29 24.58 13.53
N ARG A 416 11.43 24.26 12.93
CA ARG A 416 12.22 25.17 12.09
C ARG A 416 11.76 25.23 10.63
N LEU A 417 10.96 24.25 10.16
CA LEU A 417 10.41 24.25 8.79
C LEU A 417 9.50 25.46 8.59
N GLN A 418 9.77 26.28 7.58
CA GLN A 418 9.05 27.52 7.30
C GLN A 418 8.19 27.44 6.05
N LYS A 419 8.64 26.70 5.00
CA LYS A 419 7.99 26.63 3.70
C LYS A 419 6.92 25.55 3.65
N VAL A 420 7.33 24.30 3.80
CA VAL A 420 6.45 23.13 3.74
C VAL A 420 6.66 22.30 4.99
N GLY A 421 5.67 22.22 5.85
CA GLY A 421 5.70 21.36 7.03
C GLY A 421 5.32 19.91 6.73
N LEU A 422 5.55 19.02 7.70
CA LEU A 422 5.13 17.62 7.60
C LEU A 422 3.62 17.49 7.36
N TYR A 423 2.80 18.32 8.00
CA TYR A 423 1.35 18.32 7.77
C TYR A 423 1.00 18.61 6.31
N ASP A 424 1.62 19.65 5.74
CA ASP A 424 1.36 20.07 4.36
C ASP A 424 1.77 18.98 3.36
N LEU A 425 2.87 18.26 3.66
CA LEU A 425 3.30 17.09 2.89
C LEU A 425 2.26 15.96 2.95
N LEU A 426 1.72 15.64 4.13
CA LEU A 426 0.71 14.59 4.30
C LEU A 426 -0.59 14.92 3.55
N VAL A 427 -1.02 16.20 3.58
CA VAL A 427 -2.17 16.66 2.80
C VAL A 427 -1.91 16.56 1.30
N ALA A 428 -0.73 17.01 0.83
CA ALA A 428 -0.34 16.92 -0.57
C ALA A 428 -0.24 15.48 -1.10
N ALA A 429 0.12 14.54 -0.21
CA ALA A 429 0.15 13.10 -0.45
C ALA A 429 -1.22 12.41 -0.26
N ASP A 430 -2.30 13.18 -0.16
CA ASP A 430 -3.67 12.69 -0.06
C ASP A 430 -3.93 11.74 1.13
N VAL A 431 -3.22 11.94 2.25
CA VAL A 431 -3.50 11.22 3.50
C VAL A 431 -4.89 11.60 3.99
N LYS A 432 -5.77 10.60 4.11
CA LYS A 432 -7.19 10.82 4.40
C LYS A 432 -7.46 11.05 5.89
N LYS A 433 -8.56 11.74 6.18
CA LYS A 433 -9.09 11.95 7.55
C LYS A 433 -8.11 12.61 8.51
N LEU A 434 -7.25 13.50 8.01
CA LEU A 434 -6.42 14.35 8.88
C LEU A 434 -7.29 15.35 9.63
N GLN A 435 -7.00 15.55 10.92
CA GLN A 435 -7.54 16.64 11.71
C GLN A 435 -6.85 17.96 11.32
N PRO A 436 -7.37 19.13 11.67
CA PRO A 436 -6.70 20.41 11.42
C PRO A 436 -5.26 20.44 11.97
N LYS A 437 -4.38 21.22 11.33
CA LYS A 437 -2.94 21.29 11.64
C LYS A 437 -2.68 21.62 13.12
N GLU A 438 -3.49 22.50 13.68
CA GLU A 438 -3.42 22.98 15.06
C GLU A 438 -3.69 21.89 16.08
N PHE A 439 -4.49 20.89 15.73
CA PHE A 439 -4.77 19.75 16.58
C PHE A 439 -3.52 18.93 16.87
N TYR A 440 -2.67 18.75 15.87
CA TYR A 440 -1.48 17.94 16.03
C TYR A 440 -0.29 18.70 16.62
N GLY A 441 -0.14 19.98 16.26
CA GLY A 441 1.03 20.75 16.65
C GLY A 441 2.34 20.02 16.37
N LEU A 442 3.31 20.13 17.28
CA LEU A 442 4.61 19.47 17.17
C LEU A 442 4.59 17.97 17.48
N ALA A 443 3.51 17.44 18.09
CA ALA A 443 3.36 16.02 18.34
C ALA A 443 3.28 15.21 17.03
N LEU A 444 2.93 15.84 15.90
CA LEU A 444 2.96 15.23 14.57
C LEU A 444 4.33 14.63 14.23
N ALA A 445 5.42 15.24 14.67
CA ALA A 445 6.78 14.71 14.47
C ALA A 445 7.01 13.33 15.09
N LEU A 446 6.22 12.96 16.08
CA LEU A 446 6.32 11.71 16.83
C LEU A 446 5.18 10.73 16.50
N GLY A 447 4.43 11.00 15.42
CA GLY A 447 3.31 10.16 14.98
C GLY A 447 1.98 10.51 15.63
N GLY A 448 1.76 11.79 15.97
CA GLY A 448 0.49 12.28 16.49
C GLY A 448 -0.67 12.19 15.51
N SER A 449 -0.41 12.01 14.21
CA SER A 449 -1.44 11.68 13.21
C SER A 449 -1.57 10.18 13.01
N GLU A 450 -2.74 9.75 12.56
CA GLU A 450 -2.95 8.38 12.14
C GLU A 450 -2.85 8.27 10.61
N VAL A 451 -2.15 7.24 10.15
CA VAL A 451 -2.02 6.88 8.74
C VAL A 451 -2.34 5.41 8.53
N THR A 452 -2.75 5.04 7.33
CA THR A 452 -2.84 3.63 6.94
C THR A 452 -1.46 3.10 6.54
N MET A 453 -1.27 1.79 6.60
CA MET A 453 -0.03 1.16 6.12
C MET A 453 0.17 1.43 4.62
N LEU A 454 -0.90 1.45 3.83
CA LEU A 454 -0.83 1.78 2.41
C LEU A 454 -0.36 3.24 2.18
N GLU A 455 -0.93 4.22 2.88
CA GLU A 455 -0.46 5.60 2.80
C GLU A 455 1.02 5.72 3.17
N LEU A 456 1.44 4.97 4.20
CA LEU A 456 2.83 4.98 4.65
C LEU A 456 3.78 4.39 3.59
N VAL A 457 3.46 3.25 2.96
CA VAL A 457 4.32 2.68 1.90
C VAL A 457 4.35 3.57 0.65
N LYS A 458 3.27 4.28 0.32
CA LYS A 458 3.25 5.28 -0.76
C LYS A 458 4.20 6.45 -0.47
N LEU A 459 4.25 6.92 0.77
CA LEU A 459 5.22 7.94 1.20
C LEU A 459 6.67 7.45 1.06
N TYR A 460 6.96 6.20 1.45
CA TYR A 460 8.30 5.62 1.27
C TYR A 460 8.61 5.36 -0.22
N ALA A 461 7.63 4.94 -1.01
CA ALA A 461 7.76 4.83 -2.46
C ALA A 461 8.07 6.18 -3.11
N MET A 462 7.51 7.27 -2.59
CA MET A 462 7.86 8.64 -3.00
C MET A 462 9.36 8.92 -2.81
N LEU A 463 9.95 8.56 -1.66
CA LEU A 463 11.41 8.71 -1.48
C LEU A 463 12.18 7.86 -2.50
N ALA A 464 11.76 6.60 -2.74
CA ALA A 464 12.38 5.71 -3.72
C ALA A 464 12.24 6.22 -5.17
N ASN A 465 11.18 6.95 -5.46
CA ASN A 465 10.91 7.64 -6.73
C ASN A 465 11.46 9.09 -6.75
N LEU A 466 12.49 9.36 -5.94
CA LEU A 466 13.17 10.65 -5.88
C LEU A 466 12.21 11.83 -5.65
N GLY A 467 11.33 11.67 -4.68
CA GLY A 467 10.38 12.69 -4.25
C GLY A 467 9.09 12.77 -5.06
N VAL A 468 8.92 11.93 -6.09
CA VAL A 468 7.69 11.85 -6.89
C VAL A 468 6.68 10.93 -6.21
N TYR A 469 5.59 11.51 -5.72
CA TYR A 469 4.43 10.78 -5.20
C TYR A 469 3.55 10.27 -6.34
N LYS A 470 3.09 9.00 -6.22
CA LYS A 470 2.20 8.34 -7.18
C LYS A 470 1.19 7.48 -6.43
N ASP A 471 0.01 7.30 -7.03
CA ASP A 471 -0.99 6.37 -6.50
C ASP A 471 -0.60 4.90 -6.77
N GLU A 472 -1.15 4.02 -5.94
CA GLU A 472 -1.00 2.58 -6.09
C GLU A 472 -1.77 2.02 -7.29
N VAL A 473 -1.28 0.91 -7.81
CA VAL A 473 -1.93 0.11 -8.86
C VAL A 473 -2.39 -1.21 -8.23
N ILE A 474 -3.70 -1.47 -8.31
CA ILE A 474 -4.32 -2.67 -7.75
C ILE A 474 -4.94 -3.59 -8.82
N LEU A 475 -5.26 -3.04 -10.01
CA LEU A 475 -5.76 -3.77 -11.17
C LEU A 475 -4.84 -3.54 -12.37
N LYS A 476 -4.57 -4.60 -13.15
CA LYS A 476 -3.78 -4.48 -14.39
C LYS A 476 -4.61 -3.95 -15.54
N LYS A 477 -3.96 -3.23 -16.48
CA LYS A 477 -4.62 -2.51 -17.59
C LYS A 477 -5.38 -3.39 -18.60
N ASP A 478 -5.08 -4.69 -18.65
CA ASP A 478 -5.68 -5.64 -19.61
C ASP A 478 -7.15 -6.01 -19.29
N ALA A 479 -7.70 -5.52 -18.19
CA ALA A 479 -9.12 -5.65 -17.91
C ALA A 479 -9.91 -4.72 -18.85
N ALA A 480 -10.41 -5.26 -19.95
CA ALA A 480 -11.08 -4.58 -21.09
C ALA A 480 -12.36 -3.78 -20.74
N VAL A 481 -12.68 -3.58 -19.47
CA VAL A 481 -13.96 -3.04 -18.98
C VAL A 481 -13.81 -1.72 -18.24
N ILE A 482 -12.57 -1.24 -18.01
CA ILE A 482 -12.40 -0.01 -17.25
C ILE A 482 -12.33 1.15 -18.22
N ASN A 483 -13.38 1.96 -18.23
CA ASN A 483 -13.50 3.17 -19.05
C ASN A 483 -12.33 4.12 -18.75
N GLN A 484 -11.32 4.16 -19.64
CA GLN A 484 -10.09 4.91 -19.48
C GLN A 484 -10.31 6.43 -19.36
N ASN A 485 -11.48 6.91 -19.78
CA ASN A 485 -11.86 8.32 -19.76
C ASN A 485 -12.55 8.75 -18.45
N ASN A 486 -12.78 7.84 -17.51
CA ASN A 486 -13.31 8.21 -16.20
C ASN A 486 -12.18 8.71 -15.30
N PRO A 487 -12.17 9.98 -14.86
CA PRO A 487 -11.14 10.52 -13.97
C PRO A 487 -11.07 9.76 -12.63
N ASN A 488 -12.13 9.07 -12.25
CA ASN A 488 -12.20 8.23 -11.04
C ASN A 488 -11.91 6.75 -11.32
N SER A 489 -11.44 6.40 -12.53
CA SER A 489 -11.06 5.02 -12.84
C SER A 489 -9.89 4.56 -11.97
N PRO A 490 -9.94 3.33 -11.40
CA PRO A 490 -8.84 2.77 -10.61
C PRO A 490 -7.52 2.64 -11.37
N ASN A 491 -7.56 2.74 -12.69
CA ASN A 491 -6.42 2.62 -13.58
C ASN A 491 -6.04 3.92 -14.31
N ASN A 492 -6.45 5.09 -13.80
CA ASN A 492 -5.95 6.34 -14.37
C ASN A 492 -4.48 6.54 -13.94
N PRO A 493 -3.48 6.31 -14.83
CA PRO A 493 -2.07 6.33 -14.45
C PRO A 493 -1.56 7.74 -14.08
N ASN A 494 -2.37 8.78 -14.33
CA ASN A 494 -1.98 10.19 -14.14
C ASN A 494 -2.77 10.87 -13.03
N LYS A 495 -3.55 10.14 -12.23
CA LYS A 495 -4.48 10.74 -11.28
C LYS A 495 -3.77 11.62 -10.25
N HIS A 496 -2.62 11.24 -9.74
CA HIS A 496 -1.84 12.04 -8.79
C HIS A 496 -0.33 11.76 -8.90
N ILE A 497 0.30 12.31 -9.95
CA ILE A 497 1.76 12.35 -10.00
C ILE A 497 2.19 13.75 -9.55
N LYS A 498 2.88 13.84 -8.41
CA LYS A 498 3.30 15.12 -7.81
C LYS A 498 4.74 15.03 -7.31
N GLN A 499 5.57 16.00 -7.66
CA GLN A 499 6.87 16.19 -7.02
C GLN A 499 6.64 16.88 -5.68
N LEU A 500 6.85 16.19 -4.56
CA LEU A 500 6.59 16.72 -3.21
C LEU A 500 7.87 17.03 -2.43
N ILE A 501 8.98 16.40 -2.78
CA ILE A 501 10.32 16.60 -2.19
C ILE A 501 11.30 16.63 -3.36
N SER A 502 12.37 17.44 -3.29
CA SER A 502 13.38 17.46 -4.36
C SER A 502 14.09 16.11 -4.48
N PRO A 503 14.52 15.73 -5.69
CA PRO A 503 15.22 14.47 -5.92
C PRO A 503 16.46 14.31 -5.04
N GLU A 504 17.22 15.37 -4.85
CA GLU A 504 18.42 15.40 -4.03
C GLU A 504 18.10 15.14 -2.55
N ALA A 505 17.09 15.81 -2.01
CA ALA A 505 16.69 15.66 -0.61
C ALA A 505 16.15 14.24 -0.34
N ALA A 506 15.36 13.69 -1.25
CA ALA A 506 14.89 12.31 -1.19
C ALA A 506 16.08 11.33 -1.17
N TYR A 507 17.02 11.50 -2.10
CA TYR A 507 18.20 10.65 -2.18
C TYR A 507 19.08 10.74 -0.93
N LEU A 508 19.38 11.96 -0.44
CA LEU A 508 20.19 12.14 0.77
C LEU A 508 19.51 11.49 1.98
N THR A 509 18.19 11.59 2.08
CA THR A 509 17.44 10.92 3.14
C THR A 509 17.57 9.40 3.06
N LEU A 510 17.51 8.82 1.86
CA LEU A 510 17.76 7.40 1.65
C LEU A 510 19.20 7.02 2.06
N GLN A 511 20.21 7.82 1.70
CA GLN A 511 21.59 7.59 2.15
C GLN A 511 21.72 7.59 3.66
N MET A 512 21.03 8.49 4.37
CA MET A 512 20.98 8.49 5.83
C MET A 512 20.33 7.19 6.36
N LEU A 513 19.19 6.77 5.80
CA LEU A 513 18.48 5.54 6.21
C LEU A 513 19.29 4.26 5.95
N SER A 514 20.16 4.24 4.93
CA SER A 514 21.03 3.10 4.62
C SER A 514 22.08 2.82 5.72
N LYS A 515 22.34 3.80 6.59
CA LYS A 515 23.24 3.64 7.73
C LYS A 515 22.59 2.96 8.93
N ASN A 516 21.30 2.68 8.87
CA ASN A 516 20.59 1.96 9.92
C ASN A 516 20.92 0.46 9.85
N SER A 517 21.67 -0.07 10.82
CA SER A 517 22.10 -1.46 10.86
C SER A 517 20.92 -2.42 11.05
N ALA A 518 20.95 -3.56 10.38
CA ALA A 518 19.96 -4.62 10.55
C ALA A 518 19.95 -5.16 11.99
N VAL A 519 18.81 -5.68 12.44
CA VAL A 519 18.61 -6.13 13.82
C VAL A 519 19.53 -7.31 14.18
N ASP A 520 19.90 -8.13 13.21
CA ASP A 520 20.67 -9.37 13.41
C ASP A 520 22.19 -9.20 13.29
N GLU A 521 22.72 -8.01 12.98
CA GLU A 521 24.18 -7.79 12.92
C GLU A 521 24.88 -7.99 14.27
N ILE A 522 24.12 -7.96 15.36
CA ILE A 522 24.65 -8.21 16.72
C ILE A 522 24.85 -9.70 16.99
N SER A 523 24.14 -10.60 16.28
CA SER A 523 24.12 -12.04 16.58
C SER A 523 24.83 -12.93 15.56
N PHE A 524 25.02 -12.47 14.32
CA PHE A 524 25.57 -13.28 13.23
C PHE A 524 26.59 -12.50 12.38
N GLN A 525 27.56 -11.89 13.02
CA GLN A 525 28.75 -11.42 12.32
C GLN A 525 29.60 -12.63 11.92
N LYS A 526 29.43 -13.16 10.72
CA LYS A 526 30.59 -13.68 9.96
C LYS A 526 30.34 -14.12 8.52
N GLU A 527 29.13 -14.37 8.03
CA GLU A 527 29.06 -15.14 6.77
C GLU A 527 28.35 -14.55 5.55
N ARG A 528 27.60 -13.47 5.65
CA ARG A 528 27.15 -12.76 4.43
C ARG A 528 26.99 -11.26 4.67
N ARG A 529 27.93 -10.48 4.18
CA ARG A 529 27.70 -9.05 3.97
C ARG A 529 26.52 -8.89 3.03
N GLN A 530 25.46 -8.25 3.49
CA GLN A 530 24.33 -7.84 2.67
C GLN A 530 24.84 -7.08 1.44
N SER A 531 24.63 -7.61 0.24
CA SER A 531 25.15 -7.02 -1.01
C SER A 531 24.30 -5.83 -1.52
N TYR A 532 23.21 -5.51 -0.81
CA TYR A 532 22.26 -4.46 -1.18
C TYR A 532 21.88 -3.59 0.04
N PRO A 533 21.66 -2.28 -0.17
CA PRO A 533 21.20 -1.40 0.90
C PRO A 533 19.73 -1.66 1.25
N VAL A 534 19.41 -1.53 2.53
CA VAL A 534 18.04 -1.46 3.04
C VAL A 534 17.83 -0.08 3.64
N TYR A 535 16.88 0.66 3.11
CA TYR A 535 16.54 2.01 3.57
C TYR A 535 15.31 1.91 4.47
N TRP A 536 15.49 1.82 5.78
CA TRP A 536 14.39 1.46 6.67
C TRP A 536 14.30 2.28 7.94
N LYS A 537 13.11 2.30 8.53
CA LYS A 537 12.81 3.00 9.76
C LYS A 537 11.80 2.23 10.60
N THR A 538 12.02 2.21 11.91
CA THR A 538 11.04 1.70 12.88
C THR A 538 10.14 2.82 13.40
N GLY A 539 8.95 2.43 13.83
CA GLY A 539 8.03 3.25 14.60
C GLY A 539 7.51 2.48 15.81
N THR A 540 7.30 3.19 16.89
CA THR A 540 6.60 2.71 18.07
C THR A 540 5.62 3.80 18.46
N SER A 541 4.33 3.47 18.58
CA SER A 541 3.33 4.45 18.98
C SER A 541 3.35 4.66 20.50
N PHE A 542 2.71 5.74 20.94
CA PHE A 542 2.53 6.02 22.35
C PHE A 542 1.81 4.86 23.07
N ALA A 543 2.23 4.54 24.28
CA ALA A 543 1.73 3.41 25.08
C ALA A 543 1.92 2.04 24.43
N PHE A 544 2.89 1.87 23.52
CA PHE A 544 3.24 0.57 22.91
C PHE A 544 2.06 -0.16 22.23
N ARG A 545 1.20 0.57 21.52
CA ARG A 545 0.04 -0.01 20.83
C ARG A 545 0.40 -0.57 19.46
N ASP A 546 1.34 0.10 18.78
CA ASP A 546 1.70 -0.19 17.40
C ASP A 546 3.21 -0.27 17.25
N ALA A 547 3.71 -1.40 16.77
CA ALA A 547 5.10 -1.59 16.39
C ALA A 547 5.22 -1.66 14.87
N TRP A 548 6.06 -0.80 14.28
CA TRP A 548 6.23 -0.67 12.86
C TRP A 548 7.65 -0.91 12.39
N SER A 549 7.80 -1.50 11.21
CA SER A 549 9.02 -1.45 10.43
C SER A 549 8.66 -1.22 8.96
N VAL A 550 9.21 -0.18 8.37
CA VAL A 550 8.94 0.21 6.97
C VAL A 550 10.25 0.52 6.28
N GLY A 551 10.40 0.06 5.05
CA GLY A 551 11.62 0.34 4.31
C GLY A 551 11.57 -0.08 2.86
N ILE A 552 12.63 0.31 2.15
CA ILE A 552 12.83 0.08 0.73
C ILE A 552 13.97 -0.90 0.55
N VAL A 553 13.77 -1.93 -0.26
CA VAL A 553 14.76 -2.94 -0.61
C VAL A 553 14.60 -3.38 -2.07
N GLY A 554 15.66 -3.28 -2.86
CA GLY A 554 15.58 -3.56 -4.30
C GLY A 554 14.45 -2.74 -4.96
N PRO A 555 13.49 -3.37 -5.67
CA PRO A 555 12.36 -2.67 -6.29
C PRO A 555 11.15 -2.47 -5.35
N TYR A 556 11.24 -2.93 -4.11
CA TYR A 556 10.08 -3.01 -3.23
C TYR A 556 10.13 -2.02 -2.06
N VAL A 557 8.95 -1.57 -1.66
CA VAL A 557 8.68 -1.02 -0.33
C VAL A 557 7.93 -2.08 0.46
N LEU A 558 8.48 -2.45 1.61
CA LEU A 558 7.86 -3.37 2.57
C LEU A 558 7.47 -2.60 3.82
N ALA A 559 6.27 -2.83 4.32
CA ALA A 559 5.89 -2.43 5.67
C ALA A 559 5.37 -3.64 6.44
N THR A 560 5.74 -3.71 7.71
CA THR A 560 5.23 -4.67 8.69
C THR A 560 4.74 -3.92 9.92
N TRP A 561 3.62 -4.34 10.45
CA TRP A 561 3.04 -3.89 11.71
C TRP A 561 2.78 -5.09 12.60
N VAL A 562 3.05 -4.93 13.88
CA VAL A 562 2.73 -5.91 14.93
C VAL A 562 1.99 -5.19 16.05
N GLY A 563 0.88 -5.77 16.50
CA GLY A 563 0.05 -5.19 17.52
C GLY A 563 -1.26 -5.96 17.72
N ASN A 564 -2.20 -5.37 18.46
CA ASN A 564 -3.53 -5.90 18.68
C ASN A 564 -4.59 -5.00 18.05
N PHE A 565 -5.56 -5.57 17.35
CA PHE A 565 -6.64 -4.77 16.74
C PHE A 565 -7.57 -4.14 17.77
N SER A 566 -7.60 -4.66 19.00
CA SER A 566 -8.28 -4.02 20.12
C SER A 566 -7.68 -2.65 20.52
N GLY A 567 -6.45 -2.35 20.09
CA GLY A 567 -5.71 -1.16 20.50
C GLY A 567 -5.06 -1.29 21.89
N GLU A 568 -5.07 -2.46 22.47
CA GLU A 568 -4.38 -2.76 23.73
C GLU A 568 -2.87 -2.75 23.50
N GLY A 569 -2.15 -1.95 24.27
CA GLY A 569 -0.70 -1.84 24.23
C GLY A 569 0.00 -2.96 25.01
N HIS A 570 1.18 -3.36 24.56
CA HIS A 570 2.00 -4.34 25.26
C HIS A 570 3.49 -3.88 25.26
N PRO A 571 4.25 -4.02 26.36
CA PRO A 571 5.65 -3.58 26.42
C PRO A 571 6.55 -4.17 25.34
N SER A 572 6.21 -5.35 24.80
CA SER A 572 6.92 -5.98 23.70
C SER A 572 6.70 -5.32 22.34
N PHE A 573 5.75 -4.39 22.18
CA PHE A 573 5.43 -3.75 20.91
C PHE A 573 6.37 -2.59 20.59
N ILE A 574 7.67 -2.87 20.62
CA ILE A 574 8.70 -1.93 20.20
C ILE A 574 9.07 -2.26 18.76
N GLY A 575 9.00 -1.27 17.86
CA GLY A 575 9.20 -1.48 16.43
C GLY A 575 10.46 -2.28 16.09
N ARG A 576 11.60 -1.98 16.73
CA ARG A 576 12.88 -2.69 16.51
C ARG A 576 12.85 -4.14 17.02
N GLN A 577 12.06 -4.46 18.04
CA GLN A 577 12.01 -5.79 18.66
C GLN A 577 10.86 -6.66 18.14
N ALA A 578 9.74 -6.04 17.78
CA ALA A 578 8.52 -6.74 17.35
C ALA A 578 8.30 -6.74 15.83
N ALA A 579 8.47 -5.61 15.15
CA ALA A 579 8.17 -5.53 13.72
C ALA A 579 9.41 -5.77 12.84
N ALA A 580 10.59 -5.29 13.25
CA ALA A 580 11.79 -5.42 12.43
C ALA A 580 12.27 -6.87 12.21
N PRO A 581 12.18 -7.81 13.16
CA PRO A 581 12.56 -9.18 12.88
C PRO A 581 11.73 -9.82 11.75
N LEU A 582 10.39 -9.62 11.76
CA LEU A 582 9.53 -10.09 10.67
C LEU A 582 9.87 -9.41 9.34
N PHE A 583 10.11 -8.10 9.37
CA PHE A 583 10.53 -7.32 8.20
C PHE A 583 11.79 -7.92 7.56
N PHE A 584 12.83 -8.22 8.34
CA PHE A 584 14.05 -8.81 7.83
C PHE A 584 13.92 -10.29 7.45
N GLU A 585 13.04 -11.07 8.10
CA GLU A 585 12.72 -12.44 7.66
C GLU A 585 12.11 -12.45 6.25
N ILE A 586 11.21 -11.53 5.96
CA ILE A 586 10.61 -11.37 4.63
C ILE A 586 11.69 -10.96 3.61
N ILE A 587 12.53 -9.97 3.94
CA ILE A 587 13.62 -9.51 3.06
C ILE A 587 14.57 -10.65 2.71
N ARG A 588 15.02 -11.42 3.70
CA ARG A 588 15.90 -12.58 3.45
C ARG A 588 15.27 -13.58 2.51
N SER A 589 13.96 -13.81 2.62
CA SER A 589 13.25 -14.67 1.69
C SER A 589 13.15 -14.09 0.29
N LEU A 590 12.86 -12.81 0.14
CA LEU A 590 12.87 -12.13 -1.16
C LEU A 590 14.26 -12.22 -1.82
N ASP A 591 15.34 -12.08 -1.03
CA ASP A 591 16.71 -12.21 -1.50
C ASP A 591 17.02 -13.65 -1.95
N SER A 592 16.59 -14.64 -1.16
CA SER A 592 16.80 -16.06 -1.49
C SER A 592 16.12 -16.49 -2.81
N TYR A 593 15.04 -15.82 -3.18
CA TYR A 593 14.37 -15.97 -4.47
C TYR A 593 14.97 -15.10 -5.58
N GLY A 594 16.05 -14.34 -5.32
CA GLY A 594 16.70 -13.47 -6.28
C GLY A 594 15.84 -12.27 -6.73
N LEU A 595 14.89 -11.85 -5.91
CA LEU A 595 13.93 -10.78 -6.23
C LEU A 595 14.46 -9.40 -5.86
N ILE A 596 15.50 -9.32 -5.02
CA ILE A 596 16.14 -8.06 -4.64
C ILE A 596 17.22 -7.73 -5.65
N LYS A 597 16.89 -6.88 -6.62
CA LYS A 597 17.82 -6.45 -7.68
C LYS A 597 17.86 -4.94 -7.78
N GLY A 598 19.08 -4.42 -7.94
CA GLY A 598 19.32 -3.00 -8.19
C GLY A 598 19.38 -2.15 -6.92
N ASN A 599 20.07 -1.04 -7.05
CA ASN A 599 20.14 0.04 -6.07
C ASN A 599 19.50 1.28 -6.67
N ILE A 600 18.99 2.16 -5.81
CA ILE A 600 18.60 3.51 -6.25
C ILE A 600 19.89 4.27 -6.57
N LYS A 601 20.21 4.31 -7.85
CA LYS A 601 21.34 5.07 -8.38
C LYS A 601 20.78 6.18 -9.29
N PRO A 602 20.53 7.35 -8.76
CA PRO A 602 20.09 8.45 -9.60
C PRO A 602 21.30 9.00 -10.35
N GLY A 603 21.19 9.02 -11.69
CA GLY A 603 22.08 9.83 -12.52
C GLY A 603 21.59 11.28 -12.53
N GLY A 604 22.53 12.24 -12.61
CA GLY A 604 22.19 13.64 -12.90
C GLY A 604 21.65 14.47 -11.71
N LEU A 605 21.81 14.01 -10.46
CA LEU A 605 21.48 14.81 -9.29
C LEU A 605 22.54 15.89 -9.06
N ASN A 606 22.08 17.07 -8.62
CA ASN A 606 22.97 18.17 -8.19
C ASN A 606 23.50 17.91 -6.78
N ILE A 607 24.33 16.88 -6.63
CA ILE A 607 24.96 16.49 -5.37
C ILE A 607 26.46 16.43 -5.58
N THR A 608 27.22 17.03 -4.64
CA THR A 608 28.68 16.99 -4.65
C THR A 608 29.20 16.57 -3.27
N GLU A 609 30.43 16.08 -3.24
CA GLU A 609 31.13 15.82 -1.98
C GLU A 609 31.94 17.04 -1.58
N VAL A 610 31.81 17.48 -0.34
CA VAL A 610 32.60 18.57 0.24
C VAL A 610 33.25 18.11 1.53
N ASP A 611 34.36 18.76 1.93
CA ASP A 611 34.97 18.54 3.23
C ASP A 611 34.10 19.19 4.31
N ILE A 612 33.75 18.41 5.33
CA ILE A 612 32.98 18.83 6.50
C ILE A 612 33.86 18.63 7.74
N CYS A 613 33.84 19.58 8.66
CA CYS A 613 34.47 19.41 9.95
C CYS A 613 33.73 18.34 10.77
N SER A 614 34.37 17.19 10.98
CA SER A 614 33.76 16.05 11.67
C SER A 614 33.31 16.36 13.11
N THR A 615 33.92 17.37 13.73
CA THR A 615 33.58 17.79 15.11
C THR A 615 32.29 18.60 15.16
N THR A 616 32.00 19.40 14.12
CA THR A 616 30.90 20.40 14.17
C THR A 616 29.81 20.14 13.13
N GLY A 617 30.10 19.34 12.11
CA GLY A 617 29.18 19.15 10.99
C GLY A 617 29.01 20.39 10.09
N ASP A 618 29.84 21.41 10.25
CA ASP A 618 29.90 22.63 9.44
C ASP A 618 31.07 22.55 8.43
N LEU A 619 31.16 23.47 7.49
CA LEU A 619 32.34 23.61 6.63
C LEU A 619 33.59 23.87 7.50
N PRO A 620 34.77 23.30 7.15
CA PRO A 620 35.93 23.42 8.01
C PRO A 620 36.53 24.83 7.95
N ASN A 621 36.92 25.33 9.10
CA ASN A 621 37.90 26.44 9.17
C ASN A 621 39.34 25.85 9.22
N VAL A 622 40.34 26.73 9.19
CA VAL A 622 41.77 26.35 9.21
C VAL A 622 42.21 25.61 10.50
N HIS A 623 41.41 25.69 11.55
CA HIS A 623 41.68 25.08 12.88
C HIS A 623 40.85 23.79 13.11
N CYS A 624 40.06 23.35 12.13
CA CYS A 624 39.30 22.11 12.27
C CYS A 624 40.23 20.89 12.35
N PRO A 625 40.23 20.10 13.44
CA PRO A 625 41.21 19.04 13.66
C PRO A 625 41.09 17.86 12.70
N LYS A 626 39.87 17.61 12.15
CA LYS A 626 39.60 16.50 11.25
C LYS A 626 38.43 16.82 10.36
N THR A 627 38.59 16.51 9.06
CA THR A 627 37.52 16.61 8.06
C THR A 627 37.04 15.23 7.59
N GLU A 628 35.83 15.15 7.12
CA GLU A 628 35.26 14.00 6.45
C GLU A 628 34.45 14.43 5.23
N LYS A 629 34.31 13.55 4.24
CA LYS A 629 33.50 13.82 3.04
C LYS A 629 32.00 13.73 3.34
N GLY A 630 31.30 14.83 3.09
CA GLY A 630 29.84 14.93 3.22
C GLY A 630 29.18 15.17 1.87
N LEU A 631 27.98 14.58 1.70
CA LEU A 631 27.15 14.84 0.54
C LEU A 631 26.41 16.18 0.71
N PHE A 632 26.50 17.03 -0.30
CA PHE A 632 26.08 18.42 -0.26
C PHE A 632 25.27 18.77 -1.51
N ILE A 633 24.22 19.54 -1.36
CA ILE A 633 23.43 20.09 -2.47
C ILE A 633 23.92 21.53 -2.72
N PRO A 634 24.68 21.79 -3.80
CA PRO A 634 25.16 23.14 -4.13
C PRO A 634 23.99 24.14 -4.22
N GLY A 635 24.17 25.31 -3.63
CA GLY A 635 23.16 26.37 -3.57
C GLY A 635 21.98 26.12 -2.62
N LYS A 636 21.94 24.98 -1.91
CA LYS A 636 20.86 24.64 -0.98
C LYS A 636 21.38 24.26 0.42
N SER A 637 22.32 23.34 0.51
CA SER A 637 22.88 22.91 1.80
C SER A 637 23.53 24.06 2.57
N PRO A 638 23.47 24.04 3.93
CA PRO A 638 24.00 25.14 4.73
C PRO A 638 25.50 25.32 4.52
N ILE A 639 25.94 26.59 4.33
CA ILE A 639 27.33 27.00 4.08
C ILE A 639 27.99 27.57 5.30
N LYS A 640 27.50 27.26 6.49
CA LYS A 640 28.08 27.73 7.73
C LYS A 640 29.50 27.16 7.93
N VAL A 641 30.48 28.02 8.15
CA VAL A 641 31.85 27.62 8.50
C VAL A 641 31.91 27.38 10.01
N SER A 642 32.62 26.34 10.43
CA SER A 642 32.82 26.01 11.83
C SER A 642 33.47 27.18 12.58
N ASP A 643 32.87 27.56 13.70
CA ASP A 643 33.35 28.58 14.59
C ASP A 643 33.74 28.05 15.99
N VAL A 644 33.71 26.72 16.16
CA VAL A 644 34.00 26.08 17.41
C VAL A 644 35.52 26.09 17.70
N HIS A 645 36.35 25.77 16.72
CA HIS A 645 37.80 25.78 16.90
C HIS A 645 38.33 27.14 16.54
N ARG A 646 38.91 27.83 17.54
CA ARG A 646 39.47 29.19 17.39
C ARG A 646 40.86 29.25 17.98
N GLU A 647 41.78 29.91 17.26
CA GLU A 647 43.10 30.28 17.78
C GLU A 647 42.92 31.47 18.71
N ILE A 648 43.52 31.38 19.86
CA ILE A 648 43.55 32.47 20.84
C ILE A 648 44.98 32.65 21.34
N TYR A 649 45.25 33.81 21.87
CA TYR A 649 46.54 34.15 22.44
C TYR A 649 46.52 33.91 23.92
N ILE A 650 47.54 33.23 24.43
CA ILE A 650 47.68 32.88 25.84
C ILE A 650 48.92 33.58 26.35
N ASP A 651 48.75 34.34 27.37
CA ASP A 651 49.90 34.98 28.10
C ASP A 651 50.77 33.88 28.73
N LYS A 652 52.04 33.87 28.43
CA LYS A 652 53.00 32.84 28.88
C LYS A 652 53.16 32.80 30.39
N ALA A 653 53.01 33.95 31.04
CA ALA A 653 53.28 34.10 32.48
C ALA A 653 52.05 33.69 33.33
N SER A 654 50.89 34.13 32.95
CA SER A 654 49.62 33.88 33.71
C SER A 654 48.83 32.71 33.23
N GLY A 655 49.01 32.24 31.97
CA GLY A 655 48.12 31.25 31.34
C GLY A 655 46.77 31.80 30.99
N LEU A 656 46.50 33.08 31.11
CA LEU A 656 45.24 33.74 30.77
C LEU A 656 45.18 34.15 29.31
N ARG A 657 43.97 34.41 28.80
CA ARG A 657 43.75 34.83 27.41
C ARG A 657 44.16 36.30 27.21
N ALA A 658 45.11 36.53 26.34
CA ALA A 658 45.52 37.86 25.91
C ALA A 658 44.62 38.39 24.78
N CYS A 659 44.47 39.71 24.66
CA CYS A 659 43.68 40.34 23.61
C CYS A 659 44.44 40.63 22.33
N GLN A 660 45.77 40.67 22.40
CA GLN A 660 46.65 40.88 21.25
C GLN A 660 47.80 39.87 21.27
N TYR A 661 48.31 39.58 20.08
CA TYR A 661 49.48 38.73 19.92
C TYR A 661 50.75 39.54 20.16
N ASP A 662 51.63 39.01 21.00
CA ASP A 662 52.98 39.51 21.21
C ASP A 662 53.88 38.27 21.25
N GLU A 663 54.93 38.25 20.40
CA GLU A 663 55.81 37.12 20.21
C GLU A 663 56.53 36.72 21.48
N PHE A 664 56.89 37.72 22.34
CA PHE A 664 57.63 37.48 23.56
C PHE A 664 56.78 37.04 24.74
N THR A 665 55.61 37.63 24.90
CA THR A 665 54.73 37.43 26.06
C THR A 665 53.59 36.46 25.86
N THR A 666 53.22 36.17 24.58
CA THR A 666 52.08 35.30 24.30
C THR A 666 52.45 34.08 23.48
N THR A 667 51.59 33.07 23.52
CA THR A 667 51.64 31.90 22.66
C THR A 667 50.25 31.69 21.98
N LYS A 668 50.27 31.15 20.76
CA LYS A 668 49.04 30.77 20.04
C LYS A 668 48.59 29.39 20.48
N ALA A 669 47.30 29.22 20.76
CA ALA A 669 46.69 27.92 21.09
C ALA A 669 45.28 27.83 20.55
N VAL A 670 44.89 26.65 20.05
CA VAL A 670 43.53 26.38 19.57
C VAL A 670 42.69 25.81 20.72
N TYR A 671 41.50 26.40 20.91
CA TYR A 671 40.54 25.99 21.92
C TYR A 671 39.17 25.78 21.29
N GLU A 672 38.30 24.97 21.98
CA GLU A 672 36.95 24.69 21.56
C GLU A 672 35.94 25.62 22.26
N PHE A 673 35.15 26.34 21.46
CA PHE A 673 34.14 27.29 21.93
C PHE A 673 32.74 26.69 21.66
N TRP A 674 32.36 25.76 22.51
CA TRP A 674 31.06 25.16 22.43
C TRP A 674 29.96 26.04 23.04
N PRO A 675 28.72 26.00 22.51
CA PRO A 675 27.57 26.58 23.19
C PRO A 675 27.41 26.03 24.63
N SER A 676 27.01 26.89 25.54
CA SER A 676 26.96 26.58 26.97
C SER A 676 26.07 25.39 27.35
N ASP A 677 24.97 25.21 26.63
CA ASP A 677 24.07 24.06 26.79
C ASP A 677 24.74 22.73 26.40
N LEU A 678 25.59 22.72 25.36
CA LEU A 678 26.34 21.53 24.99
C LEU A 678 27.50 21.25 25.94
N VAL A 679 28.19 22.29 26.44
CA VAL A 679 29.23 22.13 27.49
C VAL A 679 28.66 21.44 28.73
N ARG A 680 27.44 21.83 29.14
CA ARG A 680 26.75 21.20 30.26
C ARG A 680 26.47 19.71 29.99
N LEU A 681 26.00 19.35 28.78
CA LEU A 681 25.77 17.96 28.41
C LEU A 681 27.05 17.14 28.35
N PHE A 682 28.17 17.70 27.79
CA PHE A 682 29.45 17.04 27.81
C PHE A 682 29.92 16.75 29.24
N LYS A 683 29.77 17.72 30.14
CA LYS A 683 30.12 17.54 31.54
C LYS A 683 29.28 16.45 32.22
N GLN A 684 27.97 16.41 31.95
CA GLN A 684 27.06 15.35 32.44
C GLN A 684 27.42 13.96 31.90
N ALA A 685 27.89 13.89 30.67
CA ALA A 685 28.39 12.66 30.05
C ALA A 685 29.81 12.26 30.43
N GLY A 686 30.45 12.99 31.35
CA GLY A 686 31.86 12.75 31.75
C GLY A 686 32.88 13.13 30.69
N ILE A 687 32.48 13.84 29.62
CA ILE A 687 33.38 14.30 28.55
C ILE A 687 33.97 15.66 28.95
N VAL A 688 35.23 15.68 29.26
CA VAL A 688 35.95 16.93 29.61
C VAL A 688 36.36 17.63 28.31
N LYS A 689 35.77 18.80 28.06
CA LYS A 689 36.17 19.70 26.96
C LYS A 689 37.12 20.78 27.51
N ARG A 690 38.23 21.04 26.79
CA ARG A 690 39.17 22.07 27.14
C ARG A 690 38.56 23.45 26.89
N GLN A 691 38.13 24.10 27.97
CA GLN A 691 37.55 25.45 27.91
C GLN A 691 38.67 26.51 27.77
N PRO A 692 38.36 27.60 27.05
CA PRO A 692 39.31 28.71 26.97
C PRO A 692 39.50 29.35 28.35
N PRO A 693 40.73 29.74 28.67
CA PRO A 693 40.99 30.47 29.93
C PRO A 693 40.33 31.86 29.89
N PRO A 694 40.09 32.47 31.07
CA PRO A 694 39.56 33.80 31.14
C PRO A 694 40.52 34.81 30.52
N TYR A 695 39.96 35.96 30.10
CA TYR A 695 40.78 37.10 29.68
C TYR A 695 41.62 37.69 30.80
N LEU A 696 42.76 38.25 30.43
CA LEU A 696 43.50 39.18 31.29
C LEU A 696 42.62 40.40 31.64
N ASP A 697 42.70 40.92 32.85
CA ASP A 697 41.89 42.07 33.27
C ASP A 697 42.15 43.34 32.43
N SER A 698 43.32 43.50 31.88
CA SER A 698 43.65 44.56 30.95
C SER A 698 42.88 44.51 29.62
N CYS A 699 42.44 43.30 29.23
CA CYS A 699 41.67 43.11 28.02
C CYS A 699 40.17 43.49 28.19
N LEU A 700 39.67 43.39 29.42
CA LEU A 700 38.28 43.71 29.72
C LEU A 700 38.01 45.23 29.72
N ILE A 701 39.04 46.02 29.98
CA ILE A 701 38.95 47.49 30.05
C ILE A 701 38.90 48.13 28.63
N ASN A 702 39.55 47.53 27.66
CA ASN A 702 39.77 48.12 26.32
C ASN A 702 38.77 47.73 25.25
N ASN A 703 37.73 46.96 25.54
CA ASN A 703 36.60 46.61 24.66
C ASN A 703 36.93 46.22 23.20
N THR A 704 38.11 45.64 22.93
CA THR A 704 38.65 45.47 21.58
C THR A 704 38.41 44.13 20.90
N SER A 705 37.65 43.19 21.52
CA SER A 705 37.41 41.92 20.83
C SER A 705 35.97 41.44 20.96
N THR A 706 35.19 41.70 19.91
CA THR A 706 33.87 41.08 19.69
C THR A 706 33.95 39.72 18.98
N GLN A 707 35.04 38.97 19.16
CA GLN A 707 35.15 37.61 18.62
C GLN A 707 34.23 36.67 19.39
N GLY A 708 33.42 35.90 18.67
CA GLY A 708 32.53 34.88 19.24
C GLY A 708 31.08 35.07 18.81
N SER A 709 30.26 34.06 19.04
CA SER A 709 28.87 34.05 18.69
C SER A 709 28.02 34.81 19.72
N ALA A 710 27.05 35.59 19.24
CA ALA A 710 26.11 36.27 20.11
C ALA A 710 25.28 35.24 20.91
N PRO A 711 24.75 35.58 22.08
CA PRO A 711 23.83 34.76 22.83
C PRO A 711 22.64 34.38 21.96
N THR A 712 22.07 33.20 22.17
CA THR A 712 20.82 32.75 21.52
C THR A 712 19.74 32.60 22.58
N ILE A 713 18.68 33.43 22.54
CA ILE A 713 17.59 33.35 23.52
C ILE A 713 16.83 32.06 23.27
N THR A 714 16.72 31.23 24.29
CA THR A 714 15.98 29.96 24.28
C THR A 714 14.61 30.07 24.93
N SER A 715 14.42 31.06 25.78
CA SER A 715 13.16 31.49 26.40
C SER A 715 13.22 32.98 26.71
N PRO A 716 12.23 33.78 26.32
CA PRO A 716 11.04 33.42 25.58
C PRO A 716 11.34 33.06 24.12
N SER A 717 10.43 32.30 23.49
CA SER A 717 10.55 31.98 22.07
C SER A 717 9.98 33.12 21.21
N ASN A 718 10.59 33.38 20.06
CA ASN A 718 10.22 34.47 19.18
C ASN A 718 8.78 34.35 18.69
N LEU A 719 8.02 35.47 18.75
CA LEU A 719 6.63 35.60 18.27
C LEU A 719 5.60 34.66 18.94
N ILE A 720 5.94 34.05 20.09
CA ILE A 720 4.98 33.24 20.84
C ILE A 720 4.13 34.12 21.77
N SER A 721 2.83 33.79 21.83
CA SER A 721 1.91 34.34 22.84
C SER A 721 1.93 33.51 24.11
N TYR A 722 2.33 34.08 25.22
CA TYR A 722 2.24 33.48 26.55
C TYR A 722 0.90 33.82 27.17
N THR A 723 0.13 32.84 27.54
CA THR A 723 -1.18 33.02 28.19
C THR A 723 -1.06 32.82 29.70
N ILE A 724 -1.51 33.80 30.45
CA ILE A 724 -1.47 33.77 31.92
C ILE A 724 -2.87 33.92 32.47
N ARG A 725 -3.24 33.18 33.50
CA ARG A 725 -4.53 33.35 34.18
C ARG A 725 -4.51 34.64 34.99
N ALA A 726 -5.57 35.44 34.84
CA ALA A 726 -5.69 36.73 35.53
C ALA A 726 -5.47 36.60 37.06
N SER A 727 -5.97 35.53 37.70
CA SER A 727 -5.81 35.27 39.13
C SER A 727 -4.35 34.95 39.54
N LYS A 728 -3.47 34.59 38.59
CA LYS A 728 -2.08 34.20 38.88
C LYS A 728 -1.04 35.19 38.37
N LEU A 729 -1.44 36.32 37.78
CA LEU A 729 -0.54 37.29 37.16
C LEU A 729 0.57 37.78 38.09
N LYS A 730 0.28 37.95 39.40
CA LYS A 730 1.25 38.37 40.41
C LYS A 730 2.16 37.23 40.97
N GLN A 731 1.78 35.98 40.70
CA GLN A 731 2.49 34.80 41.21
C GLN A 731 3.31 34.11 40.12
N GLU A 732 2.94 34.25 38.87
CA GLU A 732 3.66 33.61 37.76
C GLU A 732 4.85 34.47 37.33
N SER A 733 5.93 33.80 36.98
CA SER A 733 7.10 34.40 36.39
C SER A 733 7.50 33.67 35.11
N LEU A 734 7.96 34.40 34.11
CA LEU A 734 8.44 33.82 32.86
C LEU A 734 9.95 33.67 32.97
N PRO A 735 10.48 32.46 32.74
CA PRO A 735 11.93 32.24 32.72
C PRO A 735 12.53 32.77 31.42
N PHE A 736 13.49 33.67 31.52
CA PHE A 736 14.36 34.09 30.44
C PHE A 736 15.64 33.27 30.48
N SER A 737 15.97 32.64 29.36
CA SER A 737 17.15 31.80 29.25
C SER A 737 17.83 32.00 27.90
N ALA A 738 19.11 31.93 27.85
CA ALA A 738 19.88 31.99 26.61
C ALA A 738 21.06 31.04 26.64
N THR A 739 21.43 30.55 25.46
CA THR A 739 22.66 29.78 25.25
C THR A 739 23.77 30.75 24.78
N THR A 740 24.95 30.63 25.32
CA THR A 740 26.11 31.52 25.02
C THR A 740 27.32 30.72 24.62
N ASP A 741 28.30 31.37 24.06
CA ASP A 741 29.67 30.80 23.94
C ASP A 741 30.28 30.50 25.30
N THR A 742 31.22 29.57 25.35
CA THR A 742 31.90 29.12 26.56
C THR A 742 32.62 30.27 27.29
N ASP A 743 33.02 31.31 26.59
CA ASP A 743 33.78 32.46 27.16
C ASP A 743 32.88 33.50 27.84
N SER A 744 31.55 33.43 27.67
CA SER A 744 30.58 34.26 28.38
C SER A 744 30.37 33.74 29.82
N ARG A 745 30.22 34.63 30.79
CA ARG A 745 29.99 34.29 32.18
C ARG A 745 28.71 34.88 32.76
N ILE A 746 28.34 36.11 32.35
CA ILE A 746 27.20 36.88 32.86
C ILE A 746 26.29 37.28 31.72
N LEU A 747 25.01 37.22 31.95
CA LEU A 747 23.96 37.66 31.03
C LEU A 747 23.19 38.81 31.66
N TYR A 748 23.02 39.89 30.91
CA TYR A 748 22.23 41.07 31.27
C TYR A 748 20.96 41.06 30.43
N TRP A 749 19.81 41.10 31.10
CA TRP A 749 18.51 41.06 30.46
C TRP A 749 17.86 42.42 30.42
N PHE A 750 17.23 42.75 29.29
CA PHE A 750 16.49 43.96 29.05
C PHE A 750 15.08 43.64 28.45
N VAL A 751 14.08 44.39 28.86
CA VAL A 751 12.75 44.34 28.31
C VAL A 751 12.39 45.77 27.84
N ASP A 752 12.06 45.94 26.57
CA ASP A 752 11.83 47.29 25.96
C ASP A 752 12.94 48.30 26.31
N ASN A 753 14.17 47.89 26.16
CA ASN A 753 15.40 48.66 26.50
C ASN A 753 15.62 48.96 27.98
N SER A 754 14.71 48.55 28.87
CA SER A 754 14.89 48.69 30.34
C SER A 754 15.67 47.49 30.89
N PHE A 755 16.73 47.77 31.67
CA PHE A 755 17.46 46.73 32.36
C PHE A 755 16.59 46.07 33.44
N VAL A 756 16.41 44.75 33.37
CA VAL A 756 15.52 44.00 34.30
C VAL A 756 16.33 43.09 35.24
N GLY A 757 17.59 42.76 34.90
CA GLY A 757 18.42 42.00 35.79
C GLY A 757 19.62 41.30 35.14
N LYS A 758 20.47 40.69 35.94
CA LYS A 758 21.63 39.89 35.49
C LYS A 758 21.63 38.54 36.16
N VAL A 759 22.14 37.54 35.45
CA VAL A 759 22.32 36.18 35.95
C VAL A 759 23.64 35.60 35.42
N GLU A 760 24.16 34.56 36.10
CA GLU A 760 25.23 33.76 35.53
C GLU A 760 24.74 32.98 34.31
N ARG A 761 25.68 32.66 33.38
CA ARG A 761 25.33 31.81 32.25
C ARG A 761 24.69 30.52 32.75
N ASP A 762 23.78 29.94 31.98
CA ASP A 762 23.04 28.70 32.26
C ASP A 762 22.04 28.81 33.44
N THR A 763 21.86 29.98 34.03
CA THR A 763 20.86 30.26 35.07
C THR A 763 19.70 31.04 34.45
N PRO A 764 18.46 30.60 34.61
CA PRO A 764 17.29 31.35 34.07
C PRO A 764 17.08 32.62 34.93
N PHE A 765 16.77 33.72 34.25
CA PHE A 765 16.26 34.91 34.90
C PHE A 765 14.73 34.86 34.93
N PHE A 766 14.11 35.11 36.08
CA PHE A 766 12.65 35.04 36.22
C PHE A 766 12.07 36.45 36.17
N TRP A 767 11.34 36.74 35.08
CA TRP A 767 10.68 38.04 34.87
C TRP A 767 9.22 37.93 35.24
N HIS A 768 8.70 38.95 35.97
CA HIS A 768 7.26 39.06 36.26
C HIS A 768 6.49 39.66 35.05
N PRO A 769 5.60 38.87 34.47
CA PRO A 769 4.98 39.29 33.24
C PRO A 769 3.94 40.40 33.41
N GLN A 770 3.92 41.28 32.43
CA GLN A 770 2.87 42.27 32.20
C GLN A 770 2.12 41.93 30.92
N VAL A 771 0.87 42.41 30.74
CA VAL A 771 0.10 42.17 29.54
C VAL A 771 0.58 43.13 28.44
N GLY A 772 0.90 42.61 27.29
CA GLY A 772 1.41 43.45 26.18
C GLY A 772 2.34 42.66 25.24
N GLU A 773 2.95 43.42 24.34
CA GLU A 773 4.03 42.96 23.47
C GLU A 773 5.35 43.55 24.00
N PHE A 774 6.40 42.73 24.03
CA PHE A 774 7.67 43.11 24.63
C PHE A 774 8.81 42.62 23.76
N ASP A 775 9.84 43.48 23.62
CA ASP A 775 11.13 43.08 23.05
C ASP A 775 12.11 42.72 24.18
N VAL A 776 12.44 41.43 24.23
CA VAL A 776 13.39 40.88 25.22
C VAL A 776 14.77 40.82 24.57
N ARG A 777 15.73 41.49 25.19
CA ARG A 777 17.12 41.50 24.75
C ARG A 777 18.05 40.95 25.84
N VAL A 778 19.01 40.12 25.43
CA VAL A 778 20.09 39.65 26.27
C VAL A 778 21.41 40.22 25.75
N VAL A 779 22.26 40.61 26.66
CA VAL A 779 23.63 41.07 26.39
C VAL A 779 24.58 40.25 27.28
N ASP A 780 25.64 39.69 26.72
CA ASP A 780 26.64 39.02 27.53
C ASP A 780 27.73 40.00 28.06
N ASN A 781 28.57 39.52 28.97
CA ASN A 781 29.64 40.34 29.55
C ASN A 781 30.73 40.72 28.55
N LEU A 782 30.66 40.27 27.30
CA LEU A 782 31.57 40.66 26.21
C LEU A 782 30.86 41.60 25.21
N GLY A 783 29.63 42.08 25.52
CA GLY A 783 28.89 43.03 24.70
C GLY A 783 28.12 42.44 23.54
N ARG A 784 28.14 41.12 23.34
CA ARG A 784 27.36 40.45 22.28
C ARG A 784 25.90 40.38 22.71
N SER A 785 24.94 40.61 21.78
CA SER A 785 23.52 40.70 22.12
C SER A 785 22.62 39.97 21.12
N ALA A 786 21.46 39.55 21.59
CA ALA A 786 20.35 39.05 20.80
C ALA A 786 19.02 39.54 21.35
N SER A 787 17.99 39.63 20.47
CA SER A 787 16.63 40.06 20.84
C SER A 787 15.57 39.12 20.27
N VAL A 788 14.47 39.01 21.00
CA VAL A 788 13.24 38.29 20.54
C VAL A 788 12.01 39.10 20.97
N SER A 789 10.96 39.06 20.17
CA SER A 789 9.68 39.68 20.53
C SER A 789 8.75 38.61 21.11
N MET A 790 8.03 38.91 22.16
CA MET A 790 7.03 38.05 22.77
C MET A 790 5.72 38.82 23.05
N ARG A 791 4.61 38.10 23.13
CA ARG A 791 3.32 38.66 23.54
C ARG A 791 2.82 37.94 24.79
N VAL A 792 2.29 38.71 25.74
CA VAL A 792 1.63 38.18 26.95
C VAL A 792 0.17 38.53 26.92
N LYS A 793 -0.72 37.54 27.06
CA LYS A 793 -2.18 37.66 27.08
C LYS A 793 -2.76 37.11 28.37
N LEU A 794 -3.84 37.73 28.85
CA LEU A 794 -4.64 37.17 29.94
C LEU A 794 -5.67 36.19 29.41
N VAL A 795 -5.86 35.14 30.14
CA VAL A 795 -6.99 34.19 29.97
C VAL A 795 -7.77 34.17 31.28
N GLN A 796 -9.09 34.20 31.17
CA GLN A 796 -10.02 34.15 32.31
C GLN A 796 -9.88 32.87 33.09
#